data_0291c385430dfcf30946dd615273143a
#
_entry.id   0291c385430dfcf30946dd615273143a
#
_cell.length_a   1.000
_cell.length_b   1.000
_cell.length_c   1.000
_cell.angle_alpha   90.00
_cell.angle_beta   90.00
_cell.angle_gamma   90.00
#
_symmetry.space_group_name_H-M   'P 1'
#
loop_
_entity.id
_entity.type
_entity.pdbx_description
1 polymer ?
#
loop_
_entity_poly.entity_id
_entity_poly.type
_entity_poly.pdbx_seq_one_letter_code
_entity_poly.pdbx_strand_id
1 'polypeptide(L)'
;MKKYFIILAAALAISCQKDNTDNNLNLGYYTNSLTINVGENSTRAFDSNLKWEWEQTDEIIGFQNAGDKTLNTLKYNGNNSFFCQEFIFSTEDIADFHFFYPSIALQNDKTLVAPQNGTWTPILVATTPQTTLEDINEVEMQHLSAALEVRVWEDDKTTPKVIKQATLSSEKDFIGKWSVNDDLTYTQTLNGKEIAIDNLPSGTTSIVFNMPSLPSSDEAFNEGDLTLTITTASGATKCFDVPALTYSAGKRTILNVTITSVALPESETLCTEITNIVTDNNSNTIKFITNSDITNTVRSTTEEEQSYSFVVNGTTLEIHTNADEFMAPSDCGNMFRGLSTITSINFNNAFNTSNVTNMSYMFFGCEALTTLDVSNFDTSNVANMNSMFSGCAALTTLDVSNFDTSNVAKMDSMFSGCEALTALDVSNFDTSNVTKMSSMFNKCRALKTLDLSNFDTSNVTTMGSMFQNCGVLTSVDISSFNTANVTNMSSMFFCCYALKSLDVSHFNTSNVTNMSCLFGYCQALTSLDVKNFDTSKVTNMQQMFDECNVLSKLDVSNFDTSNVTKMGNMFRKCKALKTLDLSNFNTSNVTSMSNMFNDCLSLTSLDLNNFDTSNVTNMSSMFRSCSSLTTLAVSKFNTSNVTNMSYMFDGCKALTTLDISNFDTSNITNIAGLFSGCKALATLDVSNFNTSNVTNMSSMFYNCNSLSSLDLTKFTFNGTVNCKNMLSSIGSKHPDGAIVYVTQTGYDYLTTQSLGTQTYTLTVSNTGA
;
A
#
# COMPACT_ATOMS: atom_id res chain seq x y z
N MET A 1 24.60 49.89 13.83
CA MET A 1 24.72 49.91 15.30
C MET A 1 25.28 48.57 15.72
N LYS A 2 26.48 48.58 16.32
CA LYS A 2 27.09 47.36 16.86
C LYS A 2 26.14 46.82 17.93
N LYS A 3 25.67 45.61 17.79
CA LYS A 3 24.91 44.89 18.81
C LYS A 3 25.76 43.74 19.30
N TYR A 4 25.93 43.71 20.57
CA TYR A 4 26.87 42.82 21.24
C TYR A 4 26.13 41.84 22.11
N PHE A 5 26.58 40.61 22.09
CA PHE A 5 26.23 39.59 23.08
C PHE A 5 27.40 39.46 24.03
N ILE A 6 27.09 39.33 25.31
CA ILE A 6 28.11 39.15 26.33
C ILE A 6 28.13 37.67 26.68
N ILE A 7 29.24 37.05 26.47
CA ILE A 7 29.50 35.70 26.98
C ILE A 7 30.27 35.89 28.27
N LEU A 8 29.66 35.50 29.36
CA LEU A 8 30.34 35.42 30.64
C LEU A 8 31.11 34.11 30.68
N ALA A 9 32.41 34.17 30.49
CA ALA A 9 33.25 33.13 31.03
C ALA A 9 33.13 33.27 32.54
N ALA A 10 32.33 32.43 33.19
CA ALA A 10 32.30 32.45 34.63
C ALA A 10 33.70 32.36 35.15
N ALA A 11 34.18 33.43 35.68
CA ALA A 11 35.26 33.35 36.64
C ALA A 11 34.72 32.51 37.76
N LEU A 12 35.05 31.48 37.70
CA LEU A 12 34.70 30.32 38.32
C LEU A 12 35.15 30.32 39.74
N ALA A 13 34.29 30.77 40.59
CA ALA A 13 34.17 30.17 41.89
C ALA A 13 33.62 28.73 41.68
N ILE A 14 34.23 28.01 40.82
CA ILE A 14 33.90 26.62 40.55
C ILE A 14 35.10 25.84 40.99
N SER A 15 34.84 24.92 41.86
CA SER A 15 35.83 23.90 42.24
C SER A 15 36.27 23.14 40.98
N CYS A 16 37.31 23.63 40.35
CA CYS A 16 38.07 22.81 39.41
C CYS A 16 38.72 21.72 40.23
N GLN A 17 38.21 20.51 40.16
CA GLN A 17 38.99 19.36 40.60
C GLN A 17 40.07 19.13 39.56
N LYS A 18 41.29 19.47 39.93
CA LYS A 18 42.47 19.16 39.18
C LYS A 18 42.82 17.70 39.45
N ASP A 19 42.50 16.82 38.53
CA ASP A 19 43.03 15.45 38.58
C ASP A 19 44.46 15.45 38.07
N ASN A 20 45.41 15.48 39.02
CA ASN A 20 46.81 15.31 38.77
C ASN A 20 47.14 13.82 38.65
N THR A 21 47.19 13.28 37.46
CA THR A 21 47.95 12.06 37.17
C THR A 21 48.73 12.25 35.87
N ASP A 22 49.94 12.63 36.02
CA ASP A 22 51.19 12.35 35.34
C ASP A 22 52.01 13.58 35.01
N ASN A 23 53.22 13.54 35.53
CA ASN A 23 54.27 14.47 35.26
C ASN A 23 54.71 14.43 33.80
N ASN A 24 54.49 15.51 33.04
CA ASN A 24 55.37 16.08 32.02
C ASN A 24 54.70 16.90 30.91
N LEU A 25 53.42 17.23 31.01
CA LEU A 25 52.81 18.30 30.19
C LEU A 25 51.71 18.91 31.04
N ASN A 26 51.76 20.23 31.30
CA ASN A 26 50.67 20.96 31.96
C ASN A 26 49.43 21.06 31.06
N LEU A 27 48.81 19.93 30.72
CA LEU A 27 47.52 19.83 30.10
C LEU A 27 46.48 19.62 31.21
N GLY A 28 45.82 20.70 31.62
CA GLY A 28 44.71 20.64 32.56
C GLY A 28 43.45 20.28 31.83
N TYR A 29 42.75 19.19 32.22
CA TYR A 29 41.37 18.92 31.80
C TYR A 29 40.46 19.68 32.74
N TYR A 30 39.62 20.54 32.19
CA TYR A 30 38.61 21.29 32.96
C TYR A 30 37.21 20.87 32.54
N THR A 31 36.40 20.49 33.51
CA THR A 31 34.92 20.39 33.36
C THR A 31 34.34 21.72 33.83
N ASN A 32 34.16 22.66 32.93
CA ASN A 32 33.74 24.00 33.29
C ASN A 32 32.44 24.39 32.59
N SER A 33 31.54 25.08 33.29
CA SER A 33 30.38 25.74 32.72
C SER A 33 30.73 27.22 32.42
N LEU A 34 30.45 27.63 31.19
CA LEU A 34 30.53 29.02 30.75
C LEU A 34 29.15 29.65 30.86
N THR A 35 29.06 30.80 31.57
CA THR A 35 27.81 31.53 31.65
C THR A 35 27.76 32.59 30.56
N ILE A 36 26.68 32.62 29.78
CA ILE A 36 26.46 33.57 28.70
C ILE A 36 25.37 34.53 29.10
N ASN A 37 25.68 35.83 29.16
CA ASN A 37 24.74 36.89 29.35
C ASN A 37 24.49 37.61 28.02
N VAL A 38 23.23 37.71 27.65
CA VAL A 38 22.79 38.45 26.47
C VAL A 38 22.37 39.83 26.92
N GLY A 39 23.05 40.87 26.46
CA GLY A 39 22.75 42.26 26.83
C GLY A 39 21.36 42.66 26.36
N GLU A 40 20.73 43.63 27.08
CA GLU A 40 19.36 44.12 26.90
C GLU A 40 18.99 44.58 25.47
N ASN A 41 19.94 44.68 24.55
CA ASN A 41 19.76 45.13 23.17
C ASN A 41 20.00 44.07 22.11
N SER A 42 20.09 42.81 22.47
CA SER A 42 20.29 41.73 21.50
C SER A 42 19.00 41.26 20.90
N THR A 43 18.98 41.13 19.58
CA THR A 43 17.78 40.70 18.85
C THR A 43 18.06 39.39 18.16
N ARG A 44 17.55 38.31 18.69
CA ARG A 44 17.43 37.00 18.04
C ARG A 44 16.03 36.83 17.46
N ALA A 45 15.79 35.75 16.68
CA ALA A 45 14.46 35.26 16.36
C ALA A 45 13.69 35.02 17.68
N PHE A 46 12.49 35.46 17.74
CA PHE A 46 11.86 35.88 18.97
C PHE A 46 10.69 35.00 19.33
N ASP A 47 10.50 34.80 20.63
CA ASP A 47 9.17 34.65 21.15
C ASP A 47 8.38 35.95 20.92
N SER A 48 7.08 35.94 21.24
CA SER A 48 6.20 37.10 21.12
C SER A 48 6.65 38.34 21.91
N ASN A 49 7.73 38.25 22.72
CA ASN A 49 8.25 39.28 23.62
C ASN A 49 9.67 39.75 23.26
N LEU A 50 10.23 39.30 22.13
CA LEU A 50 11.54 39.72 21.63
C LEU A 50 12.73 39.40 22.54
N LYS A 51 12.68 38.32 23.32
CA LYS A 51 13.77 37.83 24.14
C LYS A 51 14.53 36.71 23.45
N TRP A 52 15.87 36.72 23.60
CA TRP A 52 16.70 35.59 23.23
C TRP A 52 16.62 34.52 24.32
N GLU A 53 16.37 33.27 23.87
CA GLU A 53 16.49 32.09 24.72
C GLU A 53 17.45 31.10 24.06
N TRP A 54 18.40 30.57 24.86
CA TRP A 54 19.29 29.49 24.42
C TRP A 54 18.52 28.16 24.50
N GLU A 55 18.70 27.34 23.48
CA GLU A 55 18.16 25.99 23.44
C GLU A 55 19.20 24.96 23.85
N GLN A 56 18.79 23.79 24.36
CA GLN A 56 19.72 22.72 24.76
C GLN A 56 20.63 22.21 23.64
N THR A 57 20.30 22.50 22.40
CA THR A 57 21.03 22.13 21.19
C THR A 57 22.02 23.19 20.74
N ASP A 58 22.02 24.38 21.35
CA ASP A 58 22.93 25.46 20.97
C ASP A 58 24.39 25.12 21.33
N GLU A 59 25.28 25.31 20.39
CA GLU A 59 26.72 25.02 20.51
C GLU A 59 27.53 26.24 20.09
N ILE A 60 28.63 26.46 20.81
CA ILE A 60 29.65 27.49 20.49
C ILE A 60 30.97 26.79 20.23
N ILE A 61 31.69 27.19 19.19
CA ILE A 61 33.05 26.77 18.97
C ILE A 61 33.99 27.84 19.53
N GLY A 62 34.97 27.41 20.35
CA GLY A 62 36.05 28.25 20.82
C GLY A 62 37.40 27.67 20.43
N PHE A 63 38.38 28.52 20.14
CA PHE A 63 39.78 28.14 19.97
C PHE A 63 40.73 29.18 20.52
N GLN A 64 41.92 28.73 20.90
CA GLN A 64 43.05 29.55 21.38
C GLN A 64 44.03 29.81 20.23
N ASN A 65 44.51 31.03 20.09
CA ASN A 65 45.42 31.43 18.99
C ASN A 65 46.93 31.16 19.27
N ALA A 66 47.30 30.78 20.48
CA ALA A 66 48.69 30.44 20.81
C ALA A 66 48.90 28.92 20.67
N GLY A 67 49.76 28.50 19.75
CA GLY A 67 50.12 27.08 19.58
C GLY A 67 49.15 26.29 18.70
N ASP A 68 48.80 25.11 19.10
CA ASP A 68 47.94 24.21 18.35
C ASP A 68 46.47 24.70 18.42
N LYS A 69 45.87 25.05 17.26
CA LYS A 69 44.51 25.61 17.14
C LYS A 69 43.46 24.50 17.24
N THR A 70 43.28 23.96 18.43
CA THR A 70 42.26 22.91 18.65
C THR A 70 40.87 23.54 18.78
N LEU A 71 39.93 23.07 17.98
CA LEU A 71 38.53 23.48 18.06
C LEU A 71 37.81 22.72 19.18
N ASN A 72 37.17 23.47 20.07
CA ASN A 72 36.39 22.93 21.18
C ASN A 72 34.94 23.37 21.05
N THR A 73 33.99 22.45 21.25
CA THR A 73 32.55 22.73 21.19
C THR A 73 31.99 22.84 22.61
N LEU A 74 31.32 23.94 22.88
CA LEU A 74 30.60 24.21 24.12
C LEU A 74 29.11 23.96 23.93
N LYS A 75 28.51 23.19 24.82
CA LYS A 75 27.07 22.89 24.78
C LYS A 75 26.32 23.65 25.85
N TYR A 76 25.15 24.17 25.52
CA TYR A 76 24.27 24.86 26.47
C TYR A 76 23.63 23.88 27.47
N ASN A 77 23.66 24.23 28.77
CA ASN A 77 23.17 23.36 29.85
C ASN A 77 21.85 23.77 30.47
N GLY A 78 21.13 24.76 29.91
CA GLY A 78 19.81 25.19 30.36
C GLY A 78 19.80 26.30 31.43
N ASN A 79 20.96 26.81 31.92
CA ASN A 79 21.03 27.81 32.97
C ASN A 79 21.87 29.03 32.56
N ASN A 80 21.70 29.50 31.32
CA ASN A 80 22.54 30.55 30.72
C ASN A 80 24.03 30.25 30.77
N SER A 81 24.41 28.98 30.76
CA SER A 81 25.80 28.55 30.78
C SER A 81 26.03 27.42 29.79
N PHE A 82 27.24 27.41 29.23
CA PHE A 82 27.71 26.36 28.33
C PHE A 82 28.73 25.50 29.07
N PHE A 83 28.81 24.21 28.72
CA PHE A 83 29.82 23.31 29.26
C PHE A 83 30.53 22.56 28.15
N CYS A 84 31.78 22.24 28.39
CA CYS A 84 32.52 21.30 27.55
C CYS A 84 32.99 20.14 28.43
N GLN A 85 32.95 18.95 27.89
CA GLN A 85 33.35 17.75 28.62
C GLN A 85 34.86 17.70 28.82
N GLU A 86 35.63 18.25 27.88
CA GLU A 86 37.09 18.33 27.95
C GLU A 86 37.56 19.60 27.23
N PHE A 87 38.25 20.50 27.97
CA PHE A 87 39.00 21.59 27.39
C PHE A 87 40.48 21.21 27.33
N ILE A 88 41.06 21.28 26.14
CA ILE A 88 42.48 21.10 25.94
C ILE A 88 43.10 22.48 25.66
N PHE A 89 43.33 23.25 26.70
CA PHE A 89 44.03 24.53 26.62
C PHE A 89 45.23 24.52 27.61
N SER A 90 46.31 25.23 27.27
CA SER A 90 47.31 25.59 28.25
C SER A 90 46.74 26.71 29.13
N THR A 91 46.69 26.52 30.44
CA THR A 91 46.10 27.46 31.40
C THR A 91 47.04 28.62 31.76
N GLU A 92 48.31 28.50 31.42
CA GLU A 92 49.37 29.49 31.79
C GLU A 92 49.79 30.37 30.60
N ASP A 93 49.35 30.06 29.38
CA ASP A 93 49.70 30.84 28.20
C ASP A 93 48.73 32.00 28.00
N ILE A 94 49.27 33.21 27.85
CA ILE A 94 48.51 34.38 27.45
C ILE A 94 48.21 34.25 25.95
N ALA A 95 46.96 34.25 25.57
CA ALA A 95 46.49 34.04 24.19
C ALA A 95 45.23 34.82 23.88
N ASP A 96 44.92 34.91 22.57
CA ASP A 96 43.65 35.42 22.10
C ASP A 96 42.66 34.26 22.00
N PHE A 97 41.47 34.39 22.59
CA PHE A 97 40.41 33.43 22.52
C PHE A 97 39.35 33.89 21.56
N HIS A 98 38.87 32.99 20.67
CA HIS A 98 37.89 33.26 19.67
C HIS A 98 36.66 32.37 19.90
N PHE A 99 35.47 32.94 19.83
CA PHE A 99 34.20 32.25 20.00
C PHE A 99 33.29 32.48 18.80
N PHE A 100 32.66 31.42 18.29
CA PHE A 100 31.80 31.45 17.12
C PHE A 100 30.48 30.76 17.40
N TYR A 101 29.39 31.36 17.00
CA TYR A 101 28.04 30.77 17.06
C TYR A 101 27.31 30.99 15.73
N PRO A 102 26.62 30.02 15.17
CA PRO A 102 26.60 28.61 15.58
C PRO A 102 27.90 27.90 15.23
N SER A 103 28.19 26.80 15.89
CA SER A 103 29.42 26.01 15.67
C SER A 103 29.62 25.58 14.20
N ILE A 104 28.55 25.36 13.48
CA ILE A 104 28.56 24.98 12.05
C ILE A 104 28.92 26.13 11.11
N ALA A 105 28.91 27.37 11.57
CA ALA A 105 29.25 28.52 10.74
C ALA A 105 30.75 28.57 10.38
N LEU A 106 31.65 28.07 11.25
CA LEU A 106 33.07 28.04 11.01
C LEU A 106 33.47 26.83 10.17
N GLN A 107 34.09 27.08 9.02
CA GLN A 107 34.62 26.04 8.14
C GLN A 107 36.09 25.73 8.46
N ASN A 108 36.60 24.58 8.03
CA ASN A 108 37.96 24.13 8.27
C ASN A 108 39.06 25.07 7.73
N ASP A 109 38.74 25.92 6.79
CA ASP A 109 39.62 26.94 6.20
C ASP A 109 39.55 28.30 6.92
N LYS A 110 38.93 28.37 8.10
CA LYS A 110 38.70 29.57 8.91
C LYS A 110 37.73 30.58 8.29
N THR A 111 36.82 30.10 7.43
CA THR A 111 35.78 30.94 6.90
C THR A 111 34.46 30.73 7.62
N LEU A 112 33.66 31.78 7.75
CA LEU A 112 32.34 31.77 8.34
C LEU A 112 31.27 31.89 7.24
N VAL A 113 30.32 30.99 7.21
CA VAL A 113 29.22 30.98 6.25
C VAL A 113 27.89 30.98 7.00
N ALA A 114 26.96 31.84 6.61
CA ALA A 114 25.63 31.87 7.21
C ALA A 114 24.88 30.55 6.88
N PRO A 115 24.42 29.81 7.89
CA PRO A 115 23.59 28.61 7.66
C PRO A 115 22.30 28.97 6.93
N GLN A 116 21.92 28.16 5.91
CA GLN A 116 20.71 28.34 5.14
C GLN A 116 19.76 27.16 5.40
N ASN A 117 19.00 27.21 6.49
CA ASN A 117 18.16 26.13 6.98
C ASN A 117 16.67 26.53 7.14
N GLY A 118 16.26 27.67 6.56
CA GLY A 118 14.88 28.17 6.68
C GLY A 118 14.54 28.84 8.02
N THR A 119 15.44 28.78 8.99
CA THR A 119 15.31 29.47 10.28
C THR A 119 16.43 30.47 10.46
N TRP A 120 16.19 31.56 11.21
CA TRP A 120 17.24 32.53 11.45
C TRP A 120 18.24 32.02 12.47
N THR A 121 19.47 31.83 12.01
CA THR A 121 20.63 31.46 12.83
C THR A 121 21.70 32.54 12.65
N PRO A 122 21.79 33.52 13.54
CA PRO A 122 22.73 34.60 13.39
C PRO A 122 24.15 34.08 13.56
N ILE A 123 25.08 34.61 12.76
CA ILE A 123 26.51 34.41 13.01
C ILE A 123 26.94 35.41 14.05
N LEU A 124 27.45 34.93 15.16
CA LEU A 124 27.97 35.70 16.26
C LEU A 124 29.44 35.38 16.42
N VAL A 125 30.24 36.39 16.62
CA VAL A 125 31.69 36.26 16.84
C VAL A 125 32.13 37.13 17.99
N ALA A 126 33.11 36.66 18.75
CA ALA A 126 33.77 37.43 19.80
C ALA A 126 35.22 37.03 19.91
N THR A 127 36.03 37.94 20.37
CA THR A 127 37.45 37.74 20.63
C THR A 127 37.84 38.39 21.97
N THR A 128 38.54 37.67 22.80
CA THR A 128 39.15 38.22 24.00
C THR A 128 40.69 38.27 23.77
N PRO A 129 41.26 39.44 23.66
CA PRO A 129 42.67 39.56 23.35
C PRO A 129 43.57 39.35 24.57
N GLN A 130 44.73 38.71 24.39
CA GLN A 130 45.86 38.71 25.34
C GLN A 130 45.50 38.36 26.79
N THR A 131 44.76 37.27 26.99
CA THR A 131 44.32 36.85 28.33
C THR A 131 44.50 35.33 28.54
N THR A 132 44.41 34.88 29.78
CA THR A 132 44.34 33.45 30.10
C THR A 132 42.86 33.04 30.23
N LEU A 133 42.53 31.74 30.07
CA LEU A 133 41.18 31.25 30.20
C LEU A 133 40.57 31.55 31.58
N GLU A 134 41.40 31.59 32.63
CA GLU A 134 40.97 31.88 34.01
C GLU A 134 40.60 33.36 34.24
N ASP A 135 41.12 34.26 33.41
CA ASP A 135 40.87 35.70 33.49
C ASP A 135 39.71 36.19 32.64
N ILE A 136 39.13 35.33 31.80
CA ILE A 136 37.97 35.69 30.96
C ILE A 136 36.71 35.74 31.81
N ASN A 137 36.22 36.94 32.09
CA ASN A 137 35.00 37.16 32.85
C ASN A 137 33.80 37.39 31.95
N GLU A 138 33.99 38.16 30.87
CA GLU A 138 32.95 38.53 29.92
C GLU A 138 33.47 38.55 28.50
N VAL A 139 32.68 38.06 27.55
CA VAL A 139 32.98 38.11 26.13
C VAL A 139 31.83 38.76 25.39
N GLU A 140 32.13 39.80 24.63
CA GLU A 140 31.13 40.55 23.87
C GLU A 140 31.06 39.99 22.44
N MET A 141 29.86 39.47 22.03
CA MET A 141 29.68 38.90 20.70
C MET A 141 29.06 39.89 19.72
N GLN A 142 29.62 39.94 18.52
CA GLN A 142 29.17 40.80 17.43
C GLN A 142 28.37 40.02 16.38
N HIS A 143 27.24 40.55 15.96
CA HIS A 143 26.53 40.03 14.80
C HIS A 143 27.26 40.32 13.51
N LEU A 144 27.34 39.29 12.62
CA LEU A 144 27.84 39.43 11.25
C LEU A 144 26.74 39.24 10.20
N SER A 145 25.61 38.66 10.55
CA SER A 145 24.52 38.36 9.62
C SER A 145 23.23 39.13 9.92
N ALA A 146 22.37 39.25 8.89
CA ALA A 146 21.00 39.74 8.95
C ALA A 146 20.03 38.60 8.59
N ALA A 147 18.74 38.88 8.56
CA ALA A 147 17.74 37.91 8.15
C ALA A 147 16.65 38.53 7.25
N LEU A 148 16.24 37.78 6.23
CA LEU A 148 15.01 38.02 5.46
C LEU A 148 14.02 36.92 5.79
N GLU A 149 12.94 37.29 6.49
CA GLU A 149 11.82 36.38 6.74
C GLU A 149 10.74 36.59 5.69
N VAL A 150 10.36 35.49 5.04
CA VAL A 150 9.26 35.45 4.07
C VAL A 150 8.06 34.77 4.71
N ARG A 151 6.92 35.44 4.66
CA ARG A 151 5.61 34.90 5.10
C ARG A 151 4.70 34.83 3.89
N VAL A 152 4.08 33.65 3.68
CA VAL A 152 3.20 33.41 2.53
C VAL A 152 1.76 33.36 3.00
N TRP A 153 0.88 34.06 2.29
CA TRP A 153 -0.53 34.23 2.62
C TRP A 153 -1.41 33.80 1.45
N GLU A 154 -2.66 33.44 1.76
CA GLU A 154 -3.73 33.33 0.78
C GLU A 154 -4.27 34.71 0.35
N ASP A 155 -5.22 34.74 -0.55
CA ASP A 155 -5.83 35.96 -1.09
C ASP A 155 -6.41 36.88 -0.01
N ASP A 156 -6.92 36.31 1.08
CA ASP A 156 -7.47 37.05 2.22
C ASP A 156 -6.41 37.78 3.06
N LYS A 157 -5.12 37.52 2.77
CA LYS A 157 -3.95 38.09 3.49
C LYS A 157 -3.95 37.86 5.00
N THR A 158 -4.72 36.90 5.47
CA THR A 158 -4.87 36.54 6.89
C THR A 158 -4.63 35.06 7.14
N THR A 159 -4.88 34.20 6.14
CA THR A 159 -4.65 32.75 6.21
C THR A 159 -3.23 32.42 5.72
N PRO A 160 -2.37 31.83 6.58
CA PRO A 160 -1.01 31.46 6.19
C PRO A 160 -1.04 30.27 5.23
N LYS A 161 -0.24 30.33 4.15
CA LYS A 161 -0.11 29.25 3.17
C LYS A 161 1.14 28.41 3.42
N VAL A 162 1.01 27.09 3.33
CA VAL A 162 2.12 26.15 3.56
C VAL A 162 3.11 26.19 2.41
N ILE A 163 4.39 26.30 2.74
CA ILE A 163 5.52 26.38 1.82
C ILE A 163 6.21 25.02 1.72
N LYS A 164 6.44 24.51 0.53
CA LYS A 164 7.22 23.29 0.25
C LYS A 164 8.69 23.61 -0.02
N GLN A 165 8.95 24.66 -0.76
CA GLN A 165 10.27 25.06 -1.18
C GLN A 165 10.33 26.57 -1.36
N ALA A 166 11.50 27.18 -1.12
CA ALA A 166 11.74 28.58 -1.50
C ALA A 166 13.16 28.76 -1.99
N THR A 167 13.31 29.56 -3.05
CA THR A 167 14.60 29.91 -3.62
C THR A 167 14.72 31.42 -3.70
N LEU A 168 15.82 31.96 -3.22
CA LEU A 168 16.20 33.36 -3.38
C LEU A 168 17.38 33.41 -4.34
N SER A 169 17.24 34.13 -5.45
CA SER A 169 18.26 34.22 -6.51
C SER A 169 18.55 35.66 -6.91
N SER A 170 19.72 35.92 -7.52
CA SER A 170 20.16 37.21 -8.00
C SER A 170 21.17 37.07 -9.14
N GLU A 171 21.25 38.06 -10.01
CA GLU A 171 22.35 38.22 -10.99
C GLU A 171 23.67 38.63 -10.29
N LYS A 172 23.61 39.23 -9.09
CA LYS A 172 24.74 39.62 -8.26
C LYS A 172 25.02 38.57 -7.19
N ASP A 173 26.28 38.44 -6.80
CA ASP A 173 26.63 37.61 -5.62
C ASP A 173 26.07 38.25 -4.35
N PHE A 174 25.37 37.44 -3.52
CA PHE A 174 24.72 37.93 -2.29
C PHE A 174 24.87 37.00 -1.08
N ILE A 175 25.47 35.83 -1.23
CA ILE A 175 25.73 34.93 -0.12
C ILE A 175 26.94 35.45 0.63
N GLY A 176 26.75 35.78 1.93
CA GLY A 176 27.82 36.27 2.77
C GLY A 176 28.79 35.18 3.23
N LYS A 177 30.08 35.42 2.99
CA LYS A 177 31.16 34.61 3.56
C LYS A 177 32.14 35.55 4.26
N TRP A 178 32.54 35.23 5.48
CA TRP A 178 33.44 36.04 6.28
C TRP A 178 34.73 35.25 6.54
N SER A 179 35.86 35.91 6.35
CA SER A 179 37.18 35.37 6.69
C SER A 179 37.73 36.05 7.94
N VAL A 180 38.28 35.28 8.83
CA VAL A 180 38.99 35.80 10.01
C VAL A 180 40.42 36.16 9.59
N ASN A 181 40.77 37.45 9.70
CA ASN A 181 42.10 37.94 9.37
C ASN A 181 43.11 37.69 10.51
N ASP A 182 44.38 37.77 10.22
CA ASP A 182 45.44 37.56 11.24
C ASP A 182 45.48 38.66 12.33
N ASP A 183 44.90 39.83 12.04
CA ASP A 183 44.73 40.94 13.01
C ASP A 183 43.38 40.87 13.76
N LEU A 184 42.69 39.73 13.64
CA LEU A 184 41.40 39.45 14.28
C LEU A 184 40.21 40.29 13.77
N THR A 185 40.38 40.96 12.67
CA THR A 185 39.28 41.60 11.96
C THR A 185 38.56 40.59 11.05
N TYR A 186 37.37 40.93 10.58
CA TYR A 186 36.59 40.08 9.71
C TYR A 186 36.44 40.75 8.34
N THR A 187 36.82 40.04 7.28
CA THR A 187 36.59 40.50 5.91
C THR A 187 35.39 39.73 5.34
N GLN A 188 34.36 40.47 4.95
CA GLN A 188 33.21 39.92 4.24
C GLN A 188 33.49 39.83 2.76
N THR A 189 33.13 38.69 2.16
CA THR A 189 33.13 38.47 0.71
C THR A 189 31.75 37.96 0.31
N LEU A 190 31.16 38.53 -0.73
CA LEU A 190 29.94 38.01 -1.29
C LEU A 190 30.29 36.99 -2.38
N ASN A 191 29.74 35.80 -2.30
CA ASN A 191 29.84 34.78 -3.33
C ASN A 191 28.56 33.95 -3.41
N GLY A 192 28.16 33.58 -4.63
CA GLY A 192 26.94 32.83 -4.86
C GLY A 192 25.71 33.68 -5.12
N LYS A 193 24.88 33.20 -6.00
CA LYS A 193 23.76 33.90 -6.61
C LYS A 193 22.40 33.28 -6.30
N GLU A 194 22.37 32.20 -5.54
CA GLU A 194 21.17 31.47 -5.24
C GLU A 194 21.24 30.79 -3.88
N ILE A 195 20.16 30.89 -3.12
CA ILE A 195 19.94 30.12 -1.89
C ILE A 195 18.62 29.37 -2.08
N ALA A 196 18.66 28.05 -2.14
CA ALA A 196 17.48 27.20 -2.16
C ALA A 196 17.29 26.54 -0.78
N ILE A 197 16.07 26.53 -0.30
CA ILE A 197 15.64 25.84 0.94
C ILE A 197 14.57 24.82 0.53
N ASP A 198 14.98 23.57 0.52
CA ASP A 198 14.17 22.41 0.12
C ASP A 198 13.77 21.57 1.35
N ASN A 199 12.78 20.69 1.19
CA ASN A 199 12.38 19.73 2.21
C ASN A 199 11.99 20.37 3.54
N LEU A 200 11.20 21.45 3.45
CA LEU A 200 10.69 22.13 4.64
C LEU A 200 9.74 21.19 5.45
N PRO A 201 9.73 21.29 6.79
CA PRO A 201 8.80 20.56 7.62
C PRO A 201 7.35 20.78 7.21
N SER A 202 6.50 19.75 7.35
CA SER A 202 5.06 19.88 7.10
C SER A 202 4.46 21.03 7.93
N GLY A 203 3.61 21.84 7.29
CA GLY A 203 2.97 22.98 7.95
C GLY A 203 3.82 24.25 8.03
N THR A 204 5.00 24.31 7.39
CA THR A 204 5.83 25.52 7.34
C THR A 204 5.11 26.63 6.57
N THR A 205 4.85 27.77 7.22
CA THR A 205 4.18 28.94 6.62
C THR A 205 5.05 30.18 6.54
N SER A 206 6.25 30.13 7.09
CA SER A 206 7.28 31.16 6.98
C SER A 206 8.67 30.54 6.91
N ILE A 207 9.56 31.19 6.20
CA ILE A 207 10.98 30.80 6.06
C ILE A 207 11.89 31.98 6.24
N VAL A 208 13.13 31.71 6.63
CA VAL A 208 14.12 32.75 6.87
C VAL A 208 15.37 32.47 6.08
N PHE A 209 15.77 33.43 5.24
CA PHE A 209 17.07 33.46 4.58
C PHE A 209 18.07 34.25 5.43
N ASN A 210 19.23 33.66 5.69
CA ASN A 210 20.34 34.37 6.33
C ASN A 210 21.06 35.23 5.29
N MET A 211 21.02 36.54 5.49
CA MET A 211 21.53 37.53 4.56
C MET A 211 22.88 38.13 5.06
N PRO A 212 23.77 38.57 4.16
CA PRO A 212 24.92 39.34 4.56
C PRO A 212 24.48 40.67 5.16
N SER A 213 25.22 41.17 6.15
CA SER A 213 25.03 42.55 6.61
C SER A 213 25.76 43.51 5.63
N LEU A 214 25.01 44.38 5.00
CA LEU A 214 25.56 45.37 4.07
C LEU A 214 25.75 46.69 4.83
N PRO A 215 27.01 47.20 4.93
CA PRO A 215 27.32 48.32 5.80
C PRO A 215 26.95 49.71 5.23
N SER A 216 26.66 49.83 3.94
CA SER A 216 26.36 51.14 3.28
C SER A 216 25.22 51.10 2.31
N SER A 217 24.66 52.27 2.02
CA SER A 217 23.59 52.44 1.03
C SER A 217 24.02 52.10 -0.41
N ASP A 218 25.30 52.14 -0.71
CA ASP A 218 25.84 51.90 -2.04
C ASP A 218 25.96 50.38 -2.37
N GLU A 219 25.82 49.53 -1.37
CA GLU A 219 25.82 48.07 -1.51
C GLU A 219 24.42 47.47 -1.33
N ALA A 220 23.40 48.28 -1.17
CA ALA A 220 22.00 47.80 -1.04
C ALA A 220 21.52 47.10 -2.31
N PHE A 221 20.66 46.12 -2.15
CA PHE A 221 19.91 45.57 -3.29
C PHE A 221 18.82 46.52 -3.68
N ASN A 222 18.74 46.83 -4.98
CA ASN A 222 17.62 47.54 -5.55
C ASN A 222 16.44 46.63 -5.76
N GLU A 223 15.24 47.22 -6.02
CA GLU A 223 14.07 46.45 -6.39
C GLU A 223 14.36 45.60 -7.63
N GLY A 224 14.09 44.29 -7.56
CA GLY A 224 14.35 43.33 -8.65
C GLY A 224 15.79 42.80 -8.72
N ASP A 225 16.73 43.28 -7.91
CA ASP A 225 18.06 42.66 -7.80
C ASP A 225 18.00 41.24 -7.17
N LEU A 226 17.00 40.98 -6.34
CA LEU A 226 16.72 39.67 -5.75
C LEU A 226 15.35 39.20 -6.24
N THR A 227 15.27 37.96 -6.71
CA THR A 227 14.04 37.27 -7.05
C THR A 227 13.78 36.14 -6.05
N LEU A 228 12.59 36.15 -5.45
CA LEU A 228 12.12 35.12 -4.54
C LEU A 228 11.16 34.18 -5.30
N THR A 229 11.47 32.92 -5.38
CA THR A 229 10.58 31.88 -5.92
C THR A 229 10.03 31.04 -4.76
N ILE A 230 8.72 30.98 -4.63
CA ILE A 230 8.01 30.17 -3.62
C ILE A 230 7.26 29.06 -4.32
N THR A 231 7.42 27.84 -3.83
CA THR A 231 6.58 26.69 -4.17
C THR A 231 5.76 26.29 -2.96
N THR A 232 4.44 26.27 -3.09
CA THR A 232 3.51 25.86 -2.03
C THR A 232 3.43 24.34 -1.91
N ALA A 233 2.78 23.85 -0.86
CA ALA A 233 2.51 22.41 -0.67
C ALA A 233 1.69 21.83 -1.83
N SER A 234 0.79 22.63 -2.43
CA SER A 234 0.02 22.28 -3.64
C SER A 234 0.86 22.17 -4.91
N GLY A 235 2.12 22.65 -4.87
CA GLY A 235 3.01 22.70 -6.03
C GLY A 235 2.92 24.00 -6.85
N ALA A 236 2.01 24.93 -6.53
CA ALA A 236 1.99 26.23 -7.18
C ALA A 236 3.31 26.98 -6.94
N THR A 237 3.87 27.52 -8.02
CA THR A 237 5.16 28.22 -7.97
C THR A 237 4.97 29.64 -8.47
N LYS A 238 5.42 30.62 -7.69
CA LYS A 238 5.38 32.04 -8.04
C LYS A 238 6.70 32.73 -7.74
N CYS A 239 7.10 33.62 -8.66
CA CYS A 239 8.26 34.47 -8.51
C CYS A 239 7.85 35.87 -8.07
N PHE A 240 8.59 36.44 -7.16
CA PHE A 240 8.38 37.76 -6.63
C PHE A 240 9.68 38.56 -6.76
N ASP A 241 9.63 39.76 -7.27
CA ASP A 241 10.73 40.72 -7.16
C ASP A 241 10.79 41.24 -5.73
N VAL A 242 11.94 41.04 -5.06
CA VAL A 242 12.12 41.50 -3.72
C VAL A 242 12.31 43.01 -3.72
N PRO A 243 11.54 43.77 -2.92
CA PRO A 243 11.69 45.23 -2.88
C PRO A 243 13.10 45.64 -2.44
N ALA A 244 13.51 46.86 -2.79
CA ALA A 244 14.77 47.42 -2.31
C ALA A 244 14.89 47.39 -0.80
N LEU A 245 15.85 46.65 -0.27
CA LEU A 245 16.01 46.39 1.16
C LEU A 245 17.46 46.62 1.59
N THR A 246 17.62 47.15 2.79
CA THR A 246 18.94 47.22 3.48
C THR A 246 19.01 46.16 4.57
N TYR A 247 20.02 45.36 4.52
CA TYR A 247 20.26 44.28 5.48
C TYR A 247 21.27 44.74 6.54
N SER A 248 20.83 45.02 7.75
CA SER A 248 21.68 45.43 8.86
C SER A 248 21.94 44.27 9.78
N ALA A 249 23.20 44.14 10.24
CA ALA A 249 23.59 43.12 11.20
C ALA A 249 22.66 43.01 12.39
N GLY A 250 22.22 41.80 12.71
CA GLY A 250 21.32 41.51 13.81
C GLY A 250 19.89 41.99 13.61
N LYS A 251 19.47 42.40 12.41
CA LYS A 251 18.08 42.75 12.11
C LYS A 251 17.41 41.70 11.22
N ARG A 252 16.09 41.55 11.40
CA ARG A 252 15.21 40.72 10.58
C ARG A 252 14.28 41.62 9.77
N THR A 253 14.26 41.43 8.46
CA THR A 253 13.31 42.07 7.56
C THR A 253 12.21 41.08 7.22
N ILE A 254 10.94 41.49 7.25
CA ILE A 254 9.78 40.63 6.95
C ILE A 254 9.24 41.01 5.58
N LEU A 255 9.14 40.03 4.67
CA LEU A 255 8.50 40.14 3.37
C LEU A 255 7.21 39.30 3.39
N ASN A 256 6.07 39.95 3.18
CA ASN A 256 4.79 39.27 3.02
C ASN A 256 4.47 39.14 1.54
N VAL A 257 4.18 37.90 1.10
CA VAL A 257 3.80 37.58 -0.28
C VAL A 257 2.46 36.89 -0.31
N THR A 258 1.71 37.02 -1.41
CA THR A 258 0.38 36.41 -1.55
C THR A 258 0.36 35.50 -2.77
N ILE A 259 -0.20 34.31 -2.62
CA ILE A 259 -0.48 33.36 -3.70
C ILE A 259 -1.98 33.37 -3.95
N THR A 260 -2.38 33.68 -5.16
CA THR A 260 -3.79 33.73 -5.56
C THR A 260 -4.31 32.38 -6.01
N SER A 261 -5.57 32.07 -5.73
CA SER A 261 -6.21 30.80 -6.09
C SER A 261 -7.60 30.99 -6.68
N VAL A 262 -8.00 30.11 -7.61
CA VAL A 262 -9.36 30.04 -8.14
C VAL A 262 -10.05 28.77 -7.66
N ALA A 263 -11.23 28.90 -7.07
CA ALA A 263 -12.04 27.75 -6.65
C ALA A 263 -12.66 27.05 -7.88
N LEU A 264 -12.51 25.74 -7.96
CA LEU A 264 -13.22 24.91 -8.91
C LEU A 264 -14.63 24.56 -8.38
N PRO A 265 -15.60 24.32 -9.29
CA PRO A 265 -16.96 23.94 -8.90
C PRO A 265 -16.99 22.54 -8.29
N GLU A 266 -18.13 22.16 -7.72
CA GLU A 266 -18.40 20.80 -7.22
C GLU A 266 -18.02 19.74 -8.26
N SER A 267 -17.46 18.63 -7.77
CA SER A 267 -16.84 17.60 -8.63
C SER A 267 -17.77 16.99 -9.66
N GLU A 268 -19.06 16.80 -9.36
CA GLU A 268 -20.04 16.25 -10.32
C GLU A 268 -20.30 17.21 -11.48
N THR A 269 -20.35 18.52 -11.22
CA THR A 269 -20.50 19.55 -12.25
C THR A 269 -19.28 19.57 -13.15
N LEU A 270 -18.09 19.64 -12.57
CA LEU A 270 -16.83 19.67 -13.32
C LEU A 270 -16.63 18.36 -14.12
N CYS A 271 -16.93 17.21 -13.56
CA CYS A 271 -16.88 15.91 -14.26
C CYS A 271 -17.78 15.88 -15.48
N THR A 272 -19.00 16.38 -15.33
CA THR A 272 -19.99 16.42 -16.45
C THR A 272 -19.48 17.33 -17.56
N GLU A 273 -18.96 18.51 -17.23
CA GLU A 273 -18.43 19.47 -18.20
C GLU A 273 -17.21 18.91 -18.94
N ILE A 274 -16.23 18.40 -18.20
CA ILE A 274 -15.05 17.78 -18.79
C ILE A 274 -15.43 16.60 -19.69
N THR A 275 -16.32 15.74 -19.24
CA THR A 275 -16.76 14.56 -20.01
C THR A 275 -17.42 14.96 -21.32
N ASN A 276 -18.31 15.94 -21.32
CA ASN A 276 -18.96 16.43 -22.52
C ASN A 276 -17.92 17.02 -23.51
N ILE A 277 -17.02 17.89 -23.03
CA ILE A 277 -16.00 18.52 -23.87
C ILE A 277 -15.04 17.46 -24.45
N VAL A 278 -14.57 16.53 -23.61
CA VAL A 278 -13.68 15.43 -24.03
C VAL A 278 -14.33 14.56 -25.09
N THR A 279 -15.61 14.22 -24.93
CA THR A 279 -16.37 13.37 -25.86
C THR A 279 -16.62 14.10 -27.19
N ASP A 280 -17.11 15.34 -27.14
CA ASP A 280 -17.47 16.12 -28.32
C ASP A 280 -16.26 16.46 -29.19
N ASN A 281 -15.06 16.57 -28.60
CA ASN A 281 -13.84 16.98 -29.29
C ASN A 281 -12.81 15.85 -29.46
N ASN A 282 -13.12 14.61 -29.06
CA ASN A 282 -12.19 13.48 -29.06
C ASN A 282 -10.87 13.80 -28.35
N SER A 283 -10.93 14.54 -27.24
CA SER A 283 -9.74 14.91 -26.48
C SER A 283 -9.19 13.67 -25.74
N ASN A 284 -7.87 13.55 -25.70
CA ASN A 284 -7.17 12.45 -25.01
C ASN A 284 -6.19 12.94 -23.93
N THR A 285 -6.08 14.24 -23.75
CA THR A 285 -5.22 14.88 -22.74
C THR A 285 -5.98 16.00 -22.06
N ILE A 286 -5.78 16.13 -20.74
CA ILE A 286 -6.27 17.27 -19.95
C ILE A 286 -5.05 17.99 -19.38
N LYS A 287 -5.07 19.33 -19.42
CA LYS A 287 -3.99 20.16 -18.88
C LYS A 287 -4.56 21.37 -18.13
N PHE A 288 -4.04 21.61 -16.93
CA PHE A 288 -4.33 22.80 -16.13
C PHE A 288 -3.26 23.87 -16.39
N ILE A 289 -3.68 25.11 -16.60
CA ILE A 289 -2.78 26.22 -16.97
C ILE A 289 -3.14 27.44 -16.12
N THR A 290 -2.16 27.93 -15.38
CA THR A 290 -2.28 29.12 -14.51
C THR A 290 -1.64 30.34 -15.13
N ASN A 291 -1.89 31.52 -14.55
CA ASN A 291 -1.33 32.81 -14.97
C ASN A 291 -1.52 33.11 -16.48
N SER A 292 -2.66 32.68 -17.04
CA SER A 292 -2.96 32.83 -18.47
C SER A 292 -3.96 33.97 -18.71
N ASP A 293 -3.79 34.69 -19.85
CA ASP A 293 -4.80 35.64 -20.30
C ASP A 293 -6.06 34.91 -20.72
N ILE A 294 -7.13 35.07 -19.95
CA ILE A 294 -8.43 34.47 -20.26
C ILE A 294 -9.20 35.39 -21.21
N THR A 295 -9.02 35.15 -22.50
CA THR A 295 -9.70 35.98 -23.53
C THR A 295 -11.11 35.52 -23.88
N ASN A 296 -11.44 34.24 -23.55
CA ASN A 296 -12.76 33.64 -23.81
C ASN A 296 -13.28 33.00 -22.53
N THR A 297 -13.78 33.83 -21.61
CA THR A 297 -14.32 33.34 -20.31
C THR A 297 -15.59 32.55 -20.55
N VAL A 298 -15.55 31.27 -20.30
CA VAL A 298 -16.73 30.40 -20.32
C VAL A 298 -17.48 30.45 -18.98
N ARG A 299 -16.78 30.73 -17.87
CA ARG A 299 -17.40 30.86 -16.54
C ARG A 299 -16.56 31.69 -15.55
N SER A 300 -17.27 32.52 -14.79
CA SER A 300 -16.78 33.17 -13.56
C SER A 300 -17.42 32.47 -12.36
N THR A 301 -16.63 32.14 -11.34
CA THR A 301 -17.12 31.43 -10.16
C THR A 301 -17.63 32.35 -9.06
N THR A 302 -17.33 33.65 -9.10
CA THR A 302 -17.81 34.65 -8.10
C THR A 302 -17.73 36.07 -8.68
N GLU A 303 -18.26 37.04 -7.94
CA GLU A 303 -18.20 38.48 -8.23
C GLU A 303 -16.78 39.08 -8.18
N GLU A 304 -15.75 38.24 -7.91
CA GLU A 304 -14.35 38.66 -7.81
C GLU A 304 -13.54 38.27 -9.07
N GLU A 305 -12.48 38.96 -9.33
CA GLU A 305 -11.67 39.04 -10.58
C GLU A 305 -11.05 37.72 -11.10
N GLN A 306 -11.29 36.57 -10.42
CA GLN A 306 -10.69 35.29 -10.78
C GLN A 306 -11.69 34.37 -11.48
N SER A 307 -11.24 33.79 -12.58
CA SER A 307 -12.08 32.94 -13.44
C SER A 307 -11.27 31.80 -14.03
N TYR A 308 -11.98 30.76 -14.50
CA TYR A 308 -11.40 29.72 -15.30
C TYR A 308 -12.16 29.54 -16.62
N SER A 309 -11.51 28.96 -17.61
CA SER A 309 -12.11 28.68 -18.92
C SER A 309 -11.62 27.37 -19.49
N PHE A 310 -12.41 26.78 -20.39
CA PHE A 310 -12.05 25.58 -21.13
C PHE A 310 -11.64 25.95 -22.54
N VAL A 311 -10.51 25.47 -23.01
CA VAL A 311 -9.99 25.66 -24.36
C VAL A 311 -9.62 24.30 -24.95
N VAL A 312 -10.12 23.98 -26.14
CA VAL A 312 -9.72 22.75 -26.85
C VAL A 312 -8.64 23.10 -27.86
N ASN A 313 -7.45 22.53 -27.68
CA ASN A 313 -6.31 22.71 -28.55
C ASN A 313 -5.88 21.37 -29.15
N GLY A 314 -6.34 21.07 -30.36
CA GLY A 314 -6.17 19.76 -30.97
C GLY A 314 -6.88 18.65 -30.18
N THR A 315 -6.12 17.70 -29.62
CA THR A 315 -6.64 16.62 -28.77
C THR A 315 -6.45 16.92 -27.27
N THR A 316 -6.07 18.15 -26.91
CA THR A 316 -5.87 18.55 -25.51
C THR A 316 -7.03 19.45 -25.07
N LEU A 317 -7.67 19.09 -23.97
CA LEU A 317 -8.52 19.98 -23.21
C LEU A 317 -7.65 20.76 -22.22
N GLU A 318 -7.54 22.06 -22.40
CA GLU A 318 -6.82 22.97 -21.50
C GLU A 318 -7.82 23.68 -20.59
N ILE A 319 -7.55 23.69 -19.29
CA ILE A 319 -8.32 24.40 -18.27
C ILE A 319 -7.44 25.56 -17.81
N HIS A 320 -7.83 26.77 -18.15
CA HIS A 320 -7.06 27.98 -17.94
C HIS A 320 -7.59 28.79 -16.77
N THR A 321 -6.69 29.45 -16.02
CA THR A 321 -7.04 30.48 -15.02
C THR A 321 -6.01 31.61 -15.05
N ASN A 322 -6.44 32.79 -14.62
CA ASN A 322 -5.57 33.95 -14.37
C ASN A 322 -4.97 33.93 -12.94
N ALA A 323 -5.43 33.01 -12.08
CA ALA A 323 -4.87 32.80 -10.76
C ALA A 323 -3.56 31.98 -10.78
N ASP A 324 -2.85 31.96 -9.66
CA ASP A 324 -1.62 31.21 -9.48
C ASP A 324 -1.86 29.70 -9.32
N GLU A 325 -3.05 29.31 -8.84
CA GLU A 325 -3.42 27.90 -8.64
C GLU A 325 -4.93 27.68 -8.76
N PHE A 326 -5.31 26.41 -8.97
CA PHE A 326 -6.68 25.92 -8.89
C PHE A 326 -6.94 25.33 -7.50
N MET A 327 -7.90 25.83 -6.77
CA MET A 327 -8.36 25.24 -5.52
C MET A 327 -9.36 24.13 -5.83
N ALA A 328 -9.03 22.90 -5.47
CA ALA A 328 -9.93 21.76 -5.62
C ALA A 328 -11.13 21.90 -4.65
N PRO A 329 -12.33 21.45 -5.03
CA PRO A 329 -13.46 21.40 -4.11
C PRO A 329 -13.17 20.42 -2.97
N SER A 330 -13.78 20.61 -1.81
CA SER A 330 -13.59 19.73 -0.63
C SER A 330 -13.98 18.27 -0.92
N ASP A 331 -14.92 18.06 -1.84
CA ASP A 331 -15.25 16.75 -2.39
C ASP A 331 -14.78 16.66 -3.84
N CYS A 332 -13.65 15.97 -4.06
CA CYS A 332 -13.13 15.62 -5.39
C CYS A 332 -13.60 14.25 -5.87
N GLY A 333 -14.55 13.64 -5.18
CA GLY A 333 -15.10 12.35 -5.57
C GLY A 333 -15.66 12.41 -7.00
N ASN A 334 -15.32 11.42 -7.83
CA ASN A 334 -15.75 11.31 -9.24
C ASN A 334 -15.22 12.39 -10.21
N MET A 335 -14.34 13.31 -9.83
CA MET A 335 -13.96 14.47 -10.65
C MET A 335 -13.53 14.14 -12.09
N PHE A 336 -12.79 13.03 -12.29
CA PHE A 336 -12.34 12.56 -13.61
C PHE A 336 -12.87 11.15 -13.92
N ARG A 337 -13.95 10.75 -13.27
CA ARG A 337 -14.51 9.40 -13.38
C ARG A 337 -14.95 9.09 -14.81
N GLY A 338 -14.58 7.90 -15.30
CA GLY A 338 -15.06 7.34 -16.56
C GLY A 338 -14.45 7.98 -17.81
N LEU A 339 -13.43 8.81 -17.69
CA LEU A 339 -12.70 9.39 -18.82
C LEU A 339 -11.82 8.31 -19.48
N SER A 340 -12.46 7.31 -20.09
CA SER A 340 -11.78 6.09 -20.57
C SER A 340 -10.85 6.30 -21.77
N THR A 341 -10.95 7.44 -22.46
CA THR A 341 -10.10 7.80 -23.61
C THR A 341 -8.93 8.69 -23.25
N ILE A 342 -8.90 9.28 -22.06
CA ILE A 342 -7.84 10.17 -21.61
C ILE A 342 -6.57 9.38 -21.31
N THR A 343 -5.45 9.78 -21.93
CA THR A 343 -4.14 9.14 -21.80
C THR A 343 -3.25 9.83 -20.78
N SER A 344 -3.48 11.12 -20.51
CA SER A 344 -2.75 11.88 -19.48
C SER A 344 -3.58 13.04 -18.92
N ILE A 345 -3.36 13.33 -17.64
CA ILE A 345 -3.87 14.52 -16.95
C ILE A 345 -2.64 15.21 -16.34
N ASN A 346 -2.42 16.46 -16.73
CA ASN A 346 -1.31 17.27 -16.24
C ASN A 346 -1.85 18.44 -15.40
N PHE A 347 -1.64 18.36 -14.10
CA PHE A 347 -2.02 19.40 -13.14
C PHE A 347 -1.06 20.60 -13.13
N ASN A 348 0.07 20.50 -13.83
CA ASN A 348 1.08 21.55 -13.97
C ASN A 348 1.54 22.14 -12.62
N ASN A 349 1.58 21.32 -11.57
CA ASN A 349 1.91 21.68 -10.20
C ASN A 349 1.07 22.83 -9.61
N ALA A 350 -0.14 23.02 -10.12
CA ALA A 350 -0.98 24.14 -9.76
C ALA A 350 -2.37 23.75 -9.22
N PHE A 351 -2.55 22.47 -8.86
CA PHE A 351 -3.82 21.94 -8.38
C PHE A 351 -3.75 21.72 -6.86
N ASN A 352 -4.31 22.66 -6.11
CA ASN A 352 -4.28 22.67 -4.66
C ASN A 352 -5.37 21.76 -4.08
N THR A 353 -4.98 20.70 -3.38
CA THR A 353 -5.88 19.72 -2.75
C THR A 353 -5.93 19.81 -1.20
N SER A 354 -5.35 20.84 -0.61
CA SER A 354 -5.23 20.99 0.86
C SER A 354 -6.56 20.94 1.62
N ASN A 355 -7.67 21.34 0.98
CA ASN A 355 -9.00 21.34 1.58
C ASN A 355 -9.82 20.07 1.23
N VAL A 356 -9.24 19.12 0.50
CA VAL A 356 -9.97 17.93 0.03
C VAL A 356 -10.14 16.92 1.16
N THR A 357 -11.39 16.50 1.40
CA THR A 357 -11.73 15.47 2.38
C THR A 357 -12.16 14.15 1.75
N ASN A 358 -12.55 14.17 0.46
CA ASN A 358 -13.02 13.00 -0.29
C ASN A 358 -12.38 12.96 -1.68
N MET A 359 -11.61 11.88 -1.96
CA MET A 359 -11.03 11.59 -3.29
C MET A 359 -11.57 10.27 -3.88
N SER A 360 -12.72 9.78 -3.38
CA SER A 360 -13.26 8.52 -3.85
C SER A 360 -13.63 8.59 -5.33
N TYR A 361 -13.28 7.54 -6.07
CA TYR A 361 -13.57 7.42 -7.52
C TYR A 361 -12.97 8.53 -8.40
N MET A 362 -12.03 9.34 -7.91
CA MET A 362 -11.54 10.53 -8.62
C MET A 362 -11.07 10.20 -10.05
N PHE A 363 -10.34 9.10 -10.23
CA PHE A 363 -9.85 8.62 -11.54
C PHE A 363 -10.46 7.27 -11.93
N PHE A 364 -11.59 6.91 -11.34
CA PHE A 364 -12.23 5.61 -11.60
C PHE A 364 -12.53 5.42 -13.08
N GLY A 365 -12.05 4.30 -13.66
CA GLY A 365 -12.34 3.95 -15.06
C GLY A 365 -11.64 4.81 -16.10
N CYS A 366 -10.55 5.50 -15.75
CA CYS A 366 -9.65 6.15 -16.71
C CYS A 366 -8.77 5.09 -17.39
N GLU A 367 -9.39 4.23 -18.22
CA GLU A 367 -8.79 2.99 -18.74
C GLU A 367 -7.54 3.23 -19.60
N ALA A 368 -7.51 4.33 -20.38
CA ALA A 368 -6.41 4.67 -21.28
C ALA A 368 -5.31 5.51 -20.60
N LEU A 369 -5.47 5.89 -19.32
CA LEU A 369 -4.52 6.75 -18.61
C LEU A 369 -3.19 6.04 -18.42
N THR A 370 -2.13 6.53 -19.06
CA THR A 370 -0.80 5.92 -19.03
C THR A 370 0.14 6.57 -18.04
N THR A 371 -0.04 7.86 -17.79
CA THR A 371 0.76 8.68 -16.87
C THR A 371 -0.13 9.60 -16.06
N LEU A 372 0.16 9.70 -14.78
CA LEU A 372 -0.54 10.59 -13.85
C LEU A 372 0.44 11.04 -12.78
N ASP A 373 0.65 12.34 -12.66
CA ASP A 373 1.45 12.93 -11.61
C ASP A 373 0.53 13.48 -10.52
N VAL A 374 0.61 12.88 -9.33
CA VAL A 374 -0.11 13.27 -8.11
C VAL A 374 0.85 13.59 -6.96
N SER A 375 2.14 13.79 -7.28
CA SER A 375 3.20 14.04 -6.28
C SER A 375 2.97 15.31 -5.45
N ASN A 376 2.18 16.24 -5.96
CA ASN A 376 1.84 17.50 -5.28
C ASN A 376 0.47 17.48 -4.58
N PHE A 377 -0.22 16.33 -4.57
CA PHE A 377 -1.50 16.24 -3.86
C PHE A 377 -1.27 16.26 -2.35
N ASP A 378 -1.83 17.25 -1.68
CA ASP A 378 -2.00 17.24 -0.22
C ASP A 378 -3.19 16.37 0.14
N THR A 379 -2.94 15.26 0.80
CA THR A 379 -3.97 14.29 1.18
C THR A 379 -4.20 14.25 2.70
N SER A 380 -3.58 15.15 3.45
CA SER A 380 -3.60 15.18 4.92
C SER A 380 -5.01 15.30 5.53
N ASN A 381 -5.96 15.88 4.80
CA ASN A 381 -7.36 16.01 5.23
C ASN A 381 -8.29 14.94 4.63
N VAL A 382 -7.78 14.03 3.79
CA VAL A 382 -8.60 13.07 3.06
C VAL A 382 -9.02 11.89 3.96
N ALA A 383 -10.33 11.71 4.13
CA ALA A 383 -10.90 10.61 4.89
C ALA A 383 -11.33 9.42 4.02
N ASN A 384 -11.48 9.60 2.71
CA ASN A 384 -12.02 8.59 1.81
C ASN A 384 -11.27 8.57 0.47
N MET A 385 -10.55 7.46 0.22
CA MET A 385 -9.83 7.17 -1.05
C MET A 385 -10.39 5.95 -1.77
N ASN A 386 -11.65 5.60 -1.48
CA ASN A 386 -12.29 4.43 -2.07
C ASN A 386 -12.25 4.49 -3.60
N SER A 387 -11.72 3.45 -4.26
CA SER A 387 -11.67 3.31 -5.72
C SER A 387 -11.00 4.48 -6.48
N MET A 388 -10.12 5.24 -5.83
CA MET A 388 -9.53 6.47 -6.41
C MET A 388 -8.90 6.22 -7.78
N PHE A 389 -8.12 5.14 -7.96
CA PHE A 389 -7.47 4.76 -9.21
C PHE A 389 -8.06 3.50 -9.84
N SER A 390 -9.23 3.06 -9.37
CA SER A 390 -9.81 1.79 -9.84
C SER A 390 -10.13 1.83 -11.33
N GLY A 391 -9.62 0.83 -12.07
CA GLY A 391 -9.82 0.74 -13.51
C GLY A 391 -8.88 1.61 -14.36
N CYS A 392 -7.80 2.16 -13.79
CA CYS A 392 -6.72 2.80 -14.56
C CYS A 392 -5.84 1.72 -15.20
N ALA A 393 -6.40 1.00 -16.18
CA ALA A 393 -5.84 -0.24 -16.70
C ALA A 393 -4.50 -0.08 -17.42
N ALA A 394 -4.28 1.07 -18.07
CA ALA A 394 -3.06 1.35 -18.84
C ALA A 394 -1.95 2.00 -17.98
N LEU A 395 -2.21 2.35 -16.72
CA LEU A 395 -1.26 3.05 -15.86
C LEU A 395 -0.10 2.11 -15.48
N THR A 396 1.12 2.44 -15.92
CA THR A 396 2.30 1.58 -15.73
C THR A 396 3.10 1.90 -14.47
N THR A 397 3.07 3.15 -14.04
CA THR A 397 3.73 3.68 -12.84
C THR A 397 2.81 4.69 -12.16
N LEU A 398 2.84 4.74 -10.85
CA LEU A 398 2.11 5.73 -10.05
C LEU A 398 2.93 6.02 -8.79
N ASP A 399 3.29 7.28 -8.59
CA ASP A 399 3.98 7.73 -7.39
C ASP A 399 2.95 8.28 -6.40
N VAL A 400 2.82 7.61 -5.25
CA VAL A 400 1.96 7.98 -4.12
C VAL A 400 2.79 8.14 -2.83
N SER A 401 4.11 8.30 -2.96
CA SER A 401 5.04 8.39 -1.82
C SER A 401 4.77 9.62 -0.93
N ASN A 402 4.13 10.65 -1.47
CA ASN A 402 3.76 11.86 -0.72
C ASN A 402 2.36 11.81 -0.09
N PHE A 403 1.61 10.71 -0.26
CA PHE A 403 0.27 10.63 0.31
C PHE A 403 0.33 10.48 1.84
N ASP A 404 -0.23 11.45 2.54
CA ASP A 404 -0.58 11.31 3.96
C ASP A 404 -1.93 10.60 4.05
N THR A 405 -1.92 9.37 4.56
CA THR A 405 -3.12 8.55 4.69
C THR A 405 -3.60 8.40 6.14
N SER A 406 -3.01 9.16 7.07
CA SER A 406 -3.29 9.08 8.52
C SER A 406 -4.76 9.32 8.89
N ASN A 407 -5.50 10.10 8.08
CA ASN A 407 -6.92 10.36 8.28
C ASN A 407 -7.84 9.44 7.45
N VAL A 408 -7.30 8.55 6.62
CA VAL A 408 -8.10 7.75 5.69
C VAL A 408 -8.77 6.56 6.39
N ALA A 409 -10.11 6.52 6.32
CA ALA A 409 -10.91 5.43 6.88
C ALA A 409 -11.31 4.36 5.85
N LYS A 410 -11.27 4.65 4.55
CA LYS A 410 -11.73 3.77 3.47
C LYS A 410 -10.75 3.75 2.31
N MET A 411 -10.25 2.54 1.98
CA MET A 411 -9.35 2.28 0.85
C MET A 411 -9.84 1.12 -0.03
N ASP A 412 -11.15 0.79 0.03
CA ASP A 412 -11.68 -0.29 -0.80
C ASP A 412 -11.36 -0.01 -2.28
N SER A 413 -10.85 -1.02 -2.99
CA SER A 413 -10.60 -0.98 -4.43
C SER A 413 -9.69 0.17 -4.92
N MET A 414 -8.88 0.79 -4.05
CA MET A 414 -8.11 2.00 -4.41
C MET A 414 -7.30 1.83 -5.70
N PHE A 415 -6.64 0.68 -5.89
CA PHE A 415 -5.83 0.34 -7.08
C PHE A 415 -6.44 -0.81 -7.89
N SER A 416 -7.72 -1.15 -7.66
CA SER A 416 -8.36 -2.27 -8.34
C SER A 416 -8.38 -2.05 -9.85
N GLY A 417 -7.92 -3.05 -10.63
CA GLY A 417 -7.91 -2.94 -12.09
C GLY A 417 -6.78 -2.09 -12.68
N CYS A 418 -5.77 -1.72 -11.91
CA CYS A 418 -4.52 -1.15 -12.43
C CYS A 418 -3.68 -2.26 -13.06
N GLU A 419 -4.14 -2.79 -14.21
CA GLU A 419 -3.66 -4.03 -14.80
C GLU A 419 -2.21 -3.96 -15.29
N ALA A 420 -1.76 -2.78 -15.73
CA ALA A 420 -0.42 -2.55 -16.26
C ALA A 420 0.60 -2.11 -15.20
N LEU A 421 0.17 -1.85 -13.96
CA LEU A 421 1.03 -1.33 -12.90
C LEU A 421 2.06 -2.39 -12.47
N THR A 422 3.35 -2.11 -12.72
CA THR A 422 4.43 -3.09 -12.52
C THR A 422 5.07 -3.02 -11.14
N ALA A 423 5.01 -1.88 -10.49
CA ALA A 423 5.49 -1.62 -9.14
C ALA A 423 4.60 -0.55 -8.48
N LEU A 424 4.45 -0.61 -7.18
CA LEU A 424 3.72 0.37 -6.38
C LEU A 424 4.39 0.45 -5.00
N ASP A 425 4.82 1.64 -4.62
CA ASP A 425 5.36 1.92 -3.30
C ASP A 425 4.26 2.52 -2.42
N VAL A 426 3.91 1.82 -1.36
CA VAL A 426 2.94 2.22 -0.33
C VAL A 426 3.56 2.19 1.07
N SER A 427 4.89 2.25 1.15
CA SER A 427 5.64 2.18 2.40
C SER A 427 5.33 3.34 3.36
N ASN A 428 4.85 4.47 2.84
CA ASN A 428 4.45 5.64 3.63
C ASN A 428 2.98 5.63 4.08
N PHE A 429 2.19 4.61 3.67
CA PHE A 429 0.77 4.59 4.05
C PHE A 429 0.59 4.30 5.53
N ASP A 430 -0.01 5.23 6.26
CA ASP A 430 -0.58 4.98 7.58
C ASP A 430 -1.99 4.40 7.40
N THR A 431 -2.17 3.15 7.78
CA THR A 431 -3.46 2.45 7.63
C THR A 431 -4.17 2.23 8.96
N SER A 432 -3.67 2.83 10.05
CA SER A 432 -4.18 2.64 11.41
C SER A 432 -5.66 3.01 11.58
N ASN A 433 -6.17 3.96 10.78
CA ASN A 433 -7.58 4.37 10.80
C ASN A 433 -8.45 3.63 9.76
N VAL A 434 -7.85 2.77 8.91
CA VAL A 434 -8.59 2.11 7.82
C VAL A 434 -9.45 0.97 8.34
N THR A 435 -10.74 1.01 7.98
CA THR A 435 -11.72 -0.02 8.39
C THR A 435 -12.07 -0.99 7.25
N LYS A 436 -11.78 -0.64 6.00
CA LYS A 436 -12.11 -1.45 4.81
C LYS A 436 -10.99 -1.40 3.78
N MET A 437 -10.54 -2.59 3.34
CA MET A 437 -9.51 -2.78 2.32
C MET A 437 -9.90 -3.81 1.25
N SER A 438 -11.21 -4.06 1.08
CA SER A 438 -11.65 -5.04 0.09
C SER A 438 -11.20 -4.64 -1.31
N SER A 439 -10.70 -5.61 -2.09
CA SER A 439 -10.30 -5.42 -3.49
C SER A 439 -9.22 -4.35 -3.73
N MET A 440 -8.47 -3.93 -2.70
CA MET A 440 -7.53 -2.80 -2.82
C MET A 440 -6.55 -2.96 -3.99
N PHE A 441 -6.03 -4.16 -4.22
CA PHE A 441 -5.11 -4.50 -5.32
C PHE A 441 -5.71 -5.50 -6.30
N ASN A 442 -7.05 -5.67 -6.30
CA ASN A 442 -7.70 -6.62 -7.20
C ASN A 442 -7.35 -6.32 -8.67
N LYS A 443 -6.99 -7.37 -9.45
CA LYS A 443 -6.60 -7.27 -10.88
C LYS A 443 -5.34 -6.42 -11.14
N CYS A 444 -4.46 -6.22 -10.18
CA CYS A 444 -3.11 -5.68 -10.44
C CYS A 444 -2.27 -6.78 -11.12
N ARG A 445 -2.54 -7.05 -12.39
CA ARG A 445 -2.06 -8.23 -13.12
C ARG A 445 -0.56 -8.22 -13.43
N ALA A 446 0.05 -7.03 -13.49
CA ALA A 446 1.48 -6.87 -13.77
C ALA A 446 2.35 -6.74 -12.51
N LEU A 447 1.74 -6.60 -11.31
CA LEU A 447 2.44 -6.40 -10.05
C LEU A 447 3.10 -7.69 -9.57
N LYS A 448 4.45 -7.70 -9.48
CA LYS A 448 5.23 -8.91 -9.17
C LYS A 448 5.49 -9.10 -7.68
N THR A 449 5.71 -8.01 -6.98
CA THR A 449 5.97 -7.97 -5.53
C THR A 449 5.24 -6.78 -4.93
N LEU A 450 4.85 -6.88 -3.67
CA LEU A 450 4.24 -5.81 -2.92
C LEU A 450 4.68 -5.92 -1.47
N ASP A 451 5.22 -4.84 -0.91
CA ASP A 451 5.60 -4.74 0.49
C ASP A 451 4.50 -4.01 1.26
N LEU A 452 3.90 -4.69 2.23
CA LEU A 452 2.86 -4.18 3.11
C LEU A 452 3.26 -4.35 4.59
N SER A 453 4.55 -4.50 4.87
CA SER A 453 5.08 -4.74 6.22
C SER A 453 4.77 -3.61 7.22
N ASN A 454 4.44 -2.42 6.72
CA ASN A 454 4.04 -1.26 7.52
C ASN A 454 2.51 -1.11 7.71
N PHE A 455 1.68 -1.97 7.07
CA PHE A 455 0.22 -1.83 7.18
C PHE A 455 -0.28 -2.23 8.57
N ASP A 456 -0.88 -1.31 9.30
CA ASP A 456 -1.70 -1.62 10.48
C ASP A 456 -3.12 -1.97 10.03
N THR A 457 -3.50 -3.22 10.19
CA THR A 457 -4.84 -3.70 9.82
C THR A 457 -5.73 -3.98 11.04
N SER A 458 -5.35 -3.50 12.22
CA SER A 458 -6.05 -3.76 13.49
C SER A 458 -7.51 -3.31 13.50
N ASN A 459 -7.86 -2.28 12.72
CA ASN A 459 -9.22 -1.77 12.58
C ASN A 459 -9.97 -2.31 11.36
N VAL A 460 -9.33 -3.12 10.52
CA VAL A 460 -9.93 -3.61 9.27
C VAL A 460 -10.93 -4.72 9.53
N THR A 461 -12.15 -4.56 9.00
CA THR A 461 -13.24 -5.53 9.15
C THR A 461 -13.46 -6.41 7.93
N THR A 462 -12.95 -6.01 6.75
CA THR A 462 -13.09 -6.77 5.50
C THR A 462 -11.87 -6.61 4.60
N MET A 463 -11.36 -7.77 4.12
CA MET A 463 -10.23 -7.89 3.19
C MET A 463 -10.58 -8.73 1.96
N GLY A 464 -11.88 -8.93 1.70
CA GLY A 464 -12.31 -9.75 0.57
C GLY A 464 -11.71 -9.27 -0.74
N SER A 465 -11.23 -10.21 -1.57
CA SER A 465 -10.66 -9.94 -2.90
C SER A 465 -9.44 -9.00 -2.92
N MET A 466 -8.75 -8.76 -1.79
CA MET A 466 -7.69 -7.75 -1.70
C MET A 466 -6.60 -7.93 -2.76
N PHE A 467 -6.17 -9.17 -3.03
CA PHE A 467 -5.17 -9.52 -4.05
C PHE A 467 -5.75 -10.38 -5.17
N GLN A 468 -7.08 -10.40 -5.32
CA GLN A 468 -7.72 -11.23 -6.33
C GLN A 468 -7.21 -10.89 -7.73
N ASN A 469 -6.88 -11.94 -8.54
CA ASN A 469 -6.35 -11.78 -9.91
C ASN A 469 -4.99 -11.06 -10.02
N CYS A 470 -4.18 -11.05 -8.96
CA CYS A 470 -2.76 -10.64 -9.03
C CYS A 470 -1.93 -11.81 -9.60
N GLY A 471 -2.13 -12.11 -10.88
CA GLY A 471 -1.69 -13.37 -11.49
C GLY A 471 -0.18 -13.58 -11.58
N VAL A 472 0.64 -12.53 -11.57
CA VAL A 472 2.10 -12.60 -11.61
C VAL A 472 2.76 -12.32 -10.25
N LEU A 473 1.97 -12.04 -9.20
CA LEU A 473 2.46 -11.79 -7.85
C LEU A 473 3.18 -13.02 -7.31
N THR A 474 4.48 -12.94 -7.11
CA THR A 474 5.32 -14.07 -6.65
C THR A 474 5.48 -14.12 -5.14
N SER A 475 5.39 -12.98 -4.48
CA SER A 475 5.45 -12.83 -3.03
C SER A 475 4.74 -11.54 -2.58
N VAL A 476 4.19 -11.55 -1.39
CA VAL A 476 3.65 -10.39 -0.69
C VAL A 476 4.03 -10.49 0.78
N ASP A 477 4.51 -9.40 1.36
CA ASP A 477 4.76 -9.32 2.80
C ASP A 477 3.51 -8.80 3.50
N ILE A 478 2.90 -9.66 4.31
CA ILE A 478 1.71 -9.40 5.12
C ILE A 478 1.97 -9.72 6.60
N SER A 479 3.25 -9.75 7.00
CA SER A 479 3.66 -10.14 8.36
C SER A 479 3.10 -9.21 9.46
N SER A 480 2.77 -7.98 9.11
CA SER A 480 2.15 -6.99 10.00
C SER A 480 0.63 -7.14 10.16
N PHE A 481 -0.03 -7.96 9.31
CA PHE A 481 -1.50 -8.01 9.28
C PHE A 481 -2.10 -8.53 10.59
N ASN A 482 -2.87 -7.70 11.26
CA ASN A 482 -3.73 -8.09 12.36
C ASN A 482 -5.15 -8.34 11.83
N THR A 483 -5.57 -9.60 11.83
CA THR A 483 -6.86 -10.00 11.26
C THR A 483 -7.97 -10.24 12.29
N ALA A 484 -7.74 -9.85 13.56
CA ALA A 484 -8.66 -10.13 14.65
C ALA A 484 -10.08 -9.58 14.46
N ASN A 485 -10.22 -8.47 13.74
CA ASN A 485 -11.52 -7.84 13.47
C ASN A 485 -12.11 -8.21 12.10
N VAL A 486 -11.40 -9.00 11.29
CA VAL A 486 -11.83 -9.35 9.94
C VAL A 486 -12.96 -10.38 9.96
N THR A 487 -14.05 -10.07 9.28
CA THR A 487 -15.22 -10.95 9.15
C THR A 487 -15.34 -11.61 7.78
N ASN A 488 -14.69 -11.04 6.75
CA ASN A 488 -14.74 -11.53 5.37
C ASN A 488 -13.35 -11.54 4.73
N MET A 489 -12.86 -12.74 4.38
CA MET A 489 -11.63 -12.98 3.64
C MET A 489 -11.87 -13.64 2.28
N SER A 490 -13.12 -13.61 1.77
CA SER A 490 -13.44 -14.29 0.52
C SER A 490 -12.57 -13.81 -0.64
N SER A 491 -12.07 -14.75 -1.44
CA SER A 491 -11.26 -14.48 -2.64
C SER A 491 -9.99 -13.65 -2.41
N MET A 492 -9.50 -13.53 -1.15
CA MET A 492 -8.40 -12.60 -0.85
C MET A 492 -7.15 -12.85 -1.72
N PHE A 493 -6.82 -14.12 -1.99
CA PHE A 493 -5.70 -14.51 -2.87
C PHE A 493 -6.18 -15.27 -4.12
N PHE A 494 -7.46 -15.15 -4.48
CA PHE A 494 -8.02 -15.90 -5.61
C PHE A 494 -7.33 -15.53 -6.93
N CYS A 495 -6.90 -16.55 -7.71
CA CYS A 495 -6.15 -16.37 -8.97
C CYS A 495 -4.78 -15.68 -8.84
N CYS A 496 -4.11 -15.85 -7.69
CA CYS A 496 -2.69 -15.52 -7.54
C CYS A 496 -1.83 -16.67 -8.09
N TYR A 497 -1.86 -16.86 -9.42
CA TYR A 497 -1.28 -18.05 -10.08
C TYR A 497 0.21 -18.27 -9.82
N ALA A 498 1.00 -17.19 -9.68
CA ALA A 498 2.45 -17.23 -9.52
C ALA A 498 2.91 -17.23 -8.05
N LEU A 499 2.01 -17.12 -7.07
CA LEU A 499 2.34 -17.02 -5.66
C LEU A 499 2.92 -18.33 -5.16
N LYS A 500 4.21 -18.34 -4.77
CA LYS A 500 4.96 -19.55 -4.41
C LYS A 500 4.94 -19.87 -2.93
N SER A 501 4.91 -18.85 -2.10
CA SER A 501 4.86 -18.95 -0.64
C SER A 501 3.99 -17.83 -0.07
N LEU A 502 3.30 -18.13 1.02
CA LEU A 502 2.44 -17.19 1.74
C LEU A 502 2.43 -17.59 3.20
N ASP A 503 2.80 -16.67 4.09
CA ASP A 503 2.71 -16.89 5.53
C ASP A 503 1.42 -16.27 6.08
N VAL A 504 0.50 -17.13 6.50
CA VAL A 504 -0.77 -16.77 7.15
C VAL A 504 -0.87 -17.40 8.54
N SER A 505 0.24 -17.93 9.08
CA SER A 505 0.28 -18.65 10.36
C SER A 505 -0.13 -17.77 11.56
N HIS A 506 0.04 -16.44 11.41
CA HIS A 506 -0.32 -15.44 12.43
C HIS A 506 -1.76 -14.92 12.30
N PHE A 507 -2.51 -15.31 11.25
CA PHE A 507 -3.88 -14.83 11.07
C PHE A 507 -4.81 -15.30 12.20
N ASN A 508 -5.49 -14.36 12.84
CA ASN A 508 -6.60 -14.63 13.74
C ASN A 508 -7.90 -14.64 12.92
N THR A 509 -8.50 -15.82 12.76
CA THR A 509 -9.70 -15.98 11.94
C THR A 509 -10.98 -16.19 12.75
N SER A 510 -10.94 -15.97 14.07
CA SER A 510 -12.04 -16.25 15.00
C SER A 510 -13.33 -15.45 14.73
N ASN A 511 -13.25 -14.38 13.95
CA ASN A 511 -14.42 -13.58 13.53
C ASN A 511 -14.80 -13.77 12.06
N VAL A 512 -14.05 -14.59 11.30
CA VAL A 512 -14.30 -14.78 9.87
C VAL A 512 -15.52 -15.67 9.63
N THR A 513 -16.45 -15.19 8.83
CA THR A 513 -17.67 -15.93 8.46
C THR A 513 -17.62 -16.45 7.01
N ASN A 514 -16.79 -15.86 6.15
CA ASN A 514 -16.68 -16.23 4.74
C ASN A 514 -15.20 -16.37 4.31
N MET A 515 -14.82 -17.62 3.97
CA MET A 515 -13.50 -17.99 3.42
C MET A 515 -13.59 -18.55 2.01
N SER A 516 -14.71 -18.30 1.30
CA SER A 516 -14.86 -18.82 -0.06
C SER A 516 -13.75 -18.32 -0.97
N CYS A 517 -13.19 -19.21 -1.80
CA CYS A 517 -12.15 -18.91 -2.78
C CYS A 517 -10.85 -18.31 -2.18
N LEU A 518 -10.63 -18.40 -0.85
CA LEU A 518 -9.55 -17.65 -0.16
C LEU A 518 -8.17 -17.86 -0.83
N PHE A 519 -7.82 -19.11 -1.14
CA PHE A 519 -6.58 -19.50 -1.83
C PHE A 519 -6.84 -20.15 -3.19
N GLY A 520 -8.08 -20.03 -3.71
CA GLY A 520 -8.43 -20.65 -4.97
C GLY A 520 -7.53 -20.19 -6.12
N TYR A 521 -7.09 -21.13 -6.95
CA TYR A 521 -6.19 -20.89 -8.10
C TYR A 521 -4.79 -20.36 -7.74
N CYS A 522 -4.32 -20.60 -6.51
CA CYS A 522 -2.92 -20.39 -6.14
C CYS A 522 -2.08 -21.57 -6.65
N GLN A 523 -1.92 -21.66 -7.98
CA GLN A 523 -1.40 -22.85 -8.68
C GLN A 523 0.08 -23.15 -8.39
N ALA A 524 0.88 -22.13 -8.03
CA ALA A 524 2.31 -22.25 -7.73
C ALA A 524 2.60 -22.44 -6.22
N LEU A 525 1.57 -22.38 -5.34
CA LEU A 525 1.75 -22.43 -3.89
C LEU A 525 2.17 -23.83 -3.45
N THR A 526 3.38 -23.95 -2.90
CA THR A 526 4.01 -25.24 -2.56
C THR A 526 3.71 -25.70 -1.14
N SER A 527 3.49 -24.76 -0.23
CA SER A 527 3.17 -24.97 1.18
C SER A 527 2.23 -23.88 1.70
N LEU A 528 1.38 -24.24 2.64
CA LEU A 528 0.44 -23.33 3.30
C LEU A 528 0.18 -23.82 4.71
N ASP A 529 0.43 -22.99 5.72
CA ASP A 529 0.12 -23.30 7.13
C ASP A 529 -1.17 -22.61 7.56
N VAL A 530 -2.22 -23.39 7.75
CA VAL A 530 -3.56 -22.93 8.19
C VAL A 530 -3.98 -23.58 9.52
N LYS A 531 -3.04 -24.22 10.23
CA LYS A 531 -3.34 -24.96 11.48
C LYS A 531 -3.89 -24.06 12.59
N ASN A 532 -3.61 -22.75 12.56
CA ASN A 532 -4.11 -21.77 13.54
C ASN A 532 -5.45 -21.15 13.15
N PHE A 533 -6.03 -21.53 12.00
CA PHE A 533 -7.32 -20.99 11.60
C PHE A 533 -8.45 -21.48 12.51
N ASP A 534 -9.10 -20.56 13.20
CA ASP A 534 -10.37 -20.80 13.85
C ASP A 534 -11.49 -20.63 12.79
N THR A 535 -12.14 -21.73 12.47
CA THR A 535 -13.21 -21.76 11.45
C THR A 535 -14.61 -21.91 12.04
N SER A 536 -14.75 -21.82 13.36
CA SER A 536 -16.00 -22.07 14.08
C SER A 536 -17.18 -21.17 13.66
N LYS A 537 -16.90 -19.98 13.12
CA LYS A 537 -17.95 -19.07 12.60
C LYS A 537 -18.11 -19.12 11.08
N VAL A 538 -17.29 -19.89 10.37
CA VAL A 538 -17.30 -19.91 8.91
C VAL A 538 -18.53 -20.65 8.39
N THR A 539 -19.27 -20.00 7.49
CA THR A 539 -20.45 -20.58 6.84
C THR A 539 -20.21 -20.99 5.40
N ASN A 540 -19.15 -20.44 4.75
CA ASN A 540 -18.86 -20.69 3.35
C ASN A 540 -17.35 -20.94 3.13
N MET A 541 -17.03 -22.18 2.71
CA MET A 541 -15.68 -22.65 2.34
C MET A 541 -15.58 -23.09 0.88
N GLN A 542 -16.58 -22.71 0.05
CA GLN A 542 -16.60 -23.09 -1.36
C GLN A 542 -15.31 -22.63 -2.06
N GLN A 543 -14.65 -23.54 -2.82
CA GLN A 543 -13.44 -23.25 -3.62
C GLN A 543 -12.21 -22.74 -2.80
N MET A 544 -12.19 -22.97 -1.46
CA MET A 544 -11.16 -22.38 -0.60
C MET A 544 -9.73 -22.73 -1.05
N PHE A 545 -9.50 -23.97 -1.53
CA PHE A 545 -8.21 -24.46 -2.02
C PHE A 545 -8.31 -24.95 -3.47
N ASP A 546 -9.32 -24.50 -4.21
CA ASP A 546 -9.56 -24.91 -5.60
C ASP A 546 -8.32 -24.60 -6.48
N GLU A 547 -7.87 -25.58 -7.27
CA GLU A 547 -6.70 -25.46 -8.17
C GLU A 547 -5.36 -25.12 -7.49
N CYS A 548 -5.17 -25.47 -6.21
CA CYS A 548 -3.85 -25.46 -5.57
C CYS A 548 -3.03 -26.68 -6.06
N ASN A 549 -2.63 -26.63 -7.32
CA ASN A 549 -2.18 -27.79 -8.11
C ASN A 549 -0.92 -28.49 -7.58
N VAL A 550 0.01 -27.74 -6.98
CA VAL A 550 1.33 -28.24 -6.51
C VAL A 550 1.39 -28.37 -4.99
N LEU A 551 0.33 -28.00 -4.27
CA LEU A 551 0.24 -28.11 -2.82
C LEU A 551 0.22 -29.58 -2.43
N SER A 552 1.32 -30.08 -1.88
CA SER A 552 1.51 -31.51 -1.60
C SER A 552 1.11 -31.93 -0.18
N LYS A 553 1.01 -30.96 0.73
CA LYS A 553 0.59 -31.13 2.13
C LYS A 553 -0.33 -29.98 2.52
N LEU A 554 -1.39 -30.31 3.23
CA LEU A 554 -2.34 -29.34 3.78
C LEU A 554 -2.92 -29.93 5.07
N ASP A 555 -2.73 -29.23 6.18
CA ASP A 555 -3.29 -29.63 7.47
C ASP A 555 -4.53 -28.80 7.75
N VAL A 556 -5.69 -29.46 7.74
CA VAL A 556 -7.02 -28.90 8.04
C VAL A 556 -7.66 -29.63 9.22
N SER A 557 -6.85 -30.39 9.98
CA SER A 557 -7.35 -31.22 11.11
C SER A 557 -8.01 -30.39 12.22
N ASN A 558 -7.68 -29.08 12.33
CA ASN A 558 -8.28 -28.17 13.31
C ASN A 558 -9.55 -27.44 12.79
N PHE A 559 -9.97 -27.67 11.55
CA PHE A 559 -11.14 -26.97 11.04
C PHE A 559 -12.42 -27.44 11.70
N ASP A 560 -13.12 -26.52 12.38
CA ASP A 560 -14.50 -26.70 12.80
C ASP A 560 -15.42 -26.30 11.64
N THR A 561 -16.12 -27.27 11.08
CA THR A 561 -17.02 -27.05 9.94
C THR A 561 -18.50 -27.13 10.31
N SER A 562 -18.82 -27.11 11.61
CA SER A 562 -20.18 -27.28 12.12
C SER A 562 -21.20 -26.25 11.62
N ASN A 563 -20.72 -25.04 11.27
CA ASN A 563 -21.55 -23.96 10.72
C ASN A 563 -21.49 -23.87 9.19
N VAL A 564 -20.68 -24.69 8.52
CA VAL A 564 -20.48 -24.60 7.07
C VAL A 564 -21.65 -25.17 6.29
N THR A 565 -22.19 -24.39 5.36
CA THR A 565 -23.28 -24.81 4.48
C THR A 565 -22.83 -25.06 3.03
N LYS A 566 -21.67 -24.54 2.61
CA LYS A 566 -21.14 -24.64 1.24
C LYS A 566 -19.70 -25.12 1.24
N MET A 567 -19.42 -26.30 0.65
CA MET A 567 -18.10 -26.90 0.49
C MET A 567 -17.79 -27.31 -0.96
N GLY A 568 -18.62 -26.95 -1.92
CA GLY A 568 -18.39 -27.31 -3.33
C GLY A 568 -17.02 -26.85 -3.82
N ASN A 569 -16.34 -27.71 -4.58
CA ASN A 569 -14.99 -27.45 -5.15
C ASN A 569 -13.89 -27.15 -4.11
N MET A 570 -14.08 -27.43 -2.80
CA MET A 570 -13.13 -26.98 -1.75
C MET A 570 -11.69 -27.41 -2.02
N PHE A 571 -11.46 -28.64 -2.48
CA PHE A 571 -10.17 -29.20 -2.82
C PHE A 571 -10.04 -29.59 -4.29
N ARG A 572 -10.93 -29.06 -5.18
CA ARG A 572 -10.91 -29.38 -6.59
C ARG A 572 -9.54 -29.11 -7.20
N LYS A 573 -9.00 -30.06 -7.96
CA LYS A 573 -7.68 -30.00 -8.63
C LYS A 573 -6.49 -29.78 -7.69
N CYS A 574 -6.57 -30.15 -6.43
CA CYS A 574 -5.40 -30.30 -5.56
C CYS A 574 -4.59 -31.55 -6.00
N LYS A 575 -3.96 -31.46 -7.18
CA LYS A 575 -3.39 -32.61 -7.91
C LYS A 575 -2.25 -33.31 -7.19
N ALA A 576 -1.44 -32.55 -6.40
CA ALA A 576 -0.28 -33.08 -5.70
C ALA A 576 -0.57 -33.59 -4.29
N LEU A 577 -1.77 -33.35 -3.75
CA LEU A 577 -2.17 -33.71 -2.41
C LEU A 577 -2.32 -35.25 -2.29
N LYS A 578 -1.55 -35.88 -1.39
CA LYS A 578 -1.51 -37.35 -1.23
C LYS A 578 -2.44 -37.85 -0.15
N THR A 579 -2.57 -37.12 0.94
CA THR A 579 -3.40 -37.43 2.11
C THR A 579 -4.07 -36.18 2.59
N LEU A 580 -5.24 -36.32 3.19
CA LEU A 580 -6.01 -35.23 3.78
C LEU A 580 -6.75 -35.78 5.01
N ASP A 581 -6.51 -35.20 6.17
CA ASP A 581 -7.22 -35.53 7.40
C ASP A 581 -8.47 -34.67 7.53
N LEU A 582 -9.64 -35.31 7.47
CA LEU A 582 -10.95 -34.70 7.58
C LEU A 582 -11.72 -35.20 8.80
N SER A 583 -11.02 -35.85 9.77
CA SER A 583 -11.65 -36.50 10.92
C SER A 583 -12.50 -35.56 11.78
N ASN A 584 -12.19 -34.25 11.79
CA ASN A 584 -12.95 -33.25 12.54
C ASN A 584 -14.03 -32.52 11.72
N PHE A 585 -14.20 -32.88 10.44
CA PHE A 585 -15.23 -32.21 9.63
C PHE A 585 -16.64 -32.65 10.06
N ASN A 586 -17.46 -31.70 10.48
CA ASN A 586 -18.88 -31.85 10.64
C ASN A 586 -19.60 -31.31 9.41
N THR A 587 -20.25 -32.19 8.66
CA THR A 587 -20.91 -31.81 7.40
C THR A 587 -22.43 -31.78 7.46
N SER A 588 -23.00 -31.86 8.68
CA SER A 588 -24.45 -31.95 8.89
C SER A 588 -25.26 -30.77 8.31
N ASN A 589 -24.64 -29.60 8.15
CA ASN A 589 -25.27 -28.41 7.57
C ASN A 589 -24.97 -28.22 6.07
N VAL A 590 -24.17 -29.09 5.46
CA VAL A 590 -23.70 -28.91 4.07
C VAL A 590 -24.80 -29.34 3.10
N THR A 591 -25.12 -28.46 2.16
CA THR A 591 -26.15 -28.72 1.13
C THR A 591 -25.57 -29.11 -0.23
N SER A 592 -24.30 -28.81 -0.52
CA SER A 592 -23.62 -29.18 -1.77
C SER A 592 -22.19 -29.57 -1.54
N MET A 593 -21.80 -30.75 -2.03
CA MET A 593 -20.42 -31.26 -2.07
C MET A 593 -19.92 -31.46 -3.52
N SER A 594 -20.55 -30.79 -4.48
CA SER A 594 -20.18 -30.95 -5.90
C SER A 594 -18.70 -30.63 -6.13
N ASN A 595 -18.02 -31.50 -6.89
CA ASN A 595 -16.58 -31.39 -7.23
C ASN A 595 -15.62 -31.29 -6.05
N MET A 596 -16.01 -31.62 -4.81
CA MET A 596 -15.20 -31.32 -3.61
C MET A 596 -13.77 -31.85 -3.71
N PHE A 597 -13.55 -33.04 -4.30
CA PHE A 597 -12.25 -33.65 -4.52
C PHE A 597 -11.97 -33.92 -6.00
N ASN A 598 -12.71 -33.28 -6.92
CA ASN A 598 -12.54 -33.49 -8.35
C ASN A 598 -11.10 -33.20 -8.77
N ASP A 599 -10.46 -34.12 -9.59
CA ASP A 599 -9.08 -34.05 -10.05
C ASP A 599 -8.01 -34.03 -8.94
N CYS A 600 -8.28 -34.60 -7.75
CA CYS A 600 -7.27 -34.89 -6.73
C CYS A 600 -6.46 -36.14 -7.17
N LEU A 601 -5.59 -35.98 -8.17
CA LEU A 601 -4.96 -37.09 -8.91
C LEU A 601 -4.07 -37.97 -8.06
N SER A 602 -3.39 -37.43 -7.01
CA SER A 602 -2.42 -38.13 -6.18
C SER A 602 -3.01 -38.69 -4.86
N LEU A 603 -4.27 -38.37 -4.57
CA LEU A 603 -4.93 -38.80 -3.33
C LEU A 603 -5.10 -40.32 -3.34
N THR A 604 -4.52 -41.02 -2.34
CA THR A 604 -4.49 -42.50 -2.30
C THR A 604 -5.58 -43.11 -1.42
N SER A 605 -5.97 -42.41 -0.39
CA SER A 605 -7.05 -42.81 0.52
C SER A 605 -7.74 -41.57 1.07
N LEU A 606 -8.99 -41.71 1.46
CA LEU A 606 -9.78 -40.69 2.09
C LEU A 606 -10.78 -41.33 3.06
N ASP A 607 -10.70 -40.96 4.35
CA ASP A 607 -11.64 -41.38 5.35
C ASP A 607 -12.75 -40.34 5.50
N LEU A 608 -13.98 -40.75 5.23
CA LEU A 608 -15.19 -39.93 5.27
C LEU A 608 -16.26 -40.51 6.21
N ASN A 609 -15.85 -41.36 7.14
CA ASN A 609 -16.78 -42.04 8.04
C ASN A 609 -17.57 -41.09 8.97
N ASN A 610 -17.08 -39.87 9.15
CA ASN A 610 -17.71 -38.80 9.94
C ASN A 610 -18.62 -37.88 9.12
N PHE A 611 -18.66 -38.03 7.75
CA PHE A 611 -19.47 -37.17 6.93
C PHE A 611 -20.96 -37.51 7.10
N ASP A 612 -21.73 -36.54 7.58
CA ASP A 612 -23.20 -36.56 7.53
C ASP A 612 -23.62 -35.89 6.22
N THR A 613 -24.25 -36.67 5.34
CA THR A 613 -24.67 -36.19 4.02
C THR A 613 -26.20 -36.06 3.91
N SER A 614 -26.92 -36.12 5.05
CA SER A 614 -28.37 -36.09 5.08
C SER A 614 -29.03 -34.86 4.48
N ASN A 615 -28.32 -33.71 4.49
CA ASN A 615 -28.79 -32.45 3.92
C ASN A 615 -28.24 -32.17 2.50
N VAL A 616 -27.41 -33.06 1.96
CA VAL A 616 -26.76 -32.82 0.66
C VAL A 616 -27.73 -33.12 -0.49
N THR A 617 -27.87 -32.15 -1.38
CA THR A 617 -28.73 -32.28 -2.60
C THR A 617 -27.91 -32.51 -3.87
N ASN A 618 -26.61 -32.16 -3.88
CA ASN A 618 -25.76 -32.27 -5.07
C ASN A 618 -24.37 -32.86 -4.69
N MET A 619 -24.09 -34.06 -5.24
CA MET A 619 -22.81 -34.76 -5.15
C MET A 619 -22.12 -34.93 -6.51
N SER A 620 -22.52 -34.18 -7.53
CA SER A 620 -21.97 -34.35 -8.87
C SER A 620 -20.46 -34.17 -8.88
N SER A 621 -19.75 -35.07 -9.57
CA SER A 621 -18.28 -35.04 -9.75
C SER A 621 -17.48 -35.01 -8.43
N MET A 622 -18.01 -35.41 -7.27
CA MET A 622 -17.36 -35.25 -5.97
C MET A 622 -15.97 -35.87 -5.92
N PHE A 623 -15.77 -37.07 -6.52
CA PHE A 623 -14.49 -37.78 -6.58
C PHE A 623 -14.00 -37.95 -8.03
N ARG A 624 -14.53 -37.15 -8.97
CA ARG A 624 -14.15 -37.28 -10.39
C ARG A 624 -12.65 -37.20 -10.55
N SER A 625 -12.09 -38.10 -11.37
CA SER A 625 -10.64 -38.17 -11.67
C SER A 625 -9.72 -38.36 -10.45
N CYS A 626 -10.19 -38.86 -9.31
CA CYS A 626 -9.33 -39.31 -8.20
C CYS A 626 -8.59 -40.59 -8.61
N SER A 627 -7.71 -40.49 -9.58
CA SER A 627 -7.14 -41.63 -10.32
C SER A 627 -6.23 -42.56 -9.51
N SER A 628 -5.67 -42.08 -8.39
CA SER A 628 -4.82 -42.87 -7.48
C SER A 628 -5.57 -43.44 -6.27
N LEU A 629 -6.87 -43.10 -6.11
CA LEU A 629 -7.65 -43.51 -4.96
C LEU A 629 -7.95 -45.01 -5.05
N THR A 630 -7.43 -45.79 -4.11
CA THR A 630 -7.56 -47.28 -4.09
C THR A 630 -8.73 -47.75 -3.27
N THR A 631 -9.06 -47.00 -2.22
CA THR A 631 -10.18 -47.28 -1.28
C THR A 631 -10.93 -45.98 -0.99
N LEU A 632 -12.24 -46.08 -0.81
CA LEU A 632 -13.11 -44.95 -0.48
C LEU A 632 -14.27 -45.45 0.40
N ALA A 633 -14.37 -44.91 1.62
CA ALA A 633 -15.40 -45.25 2.56
C ALA A 633 -16.62 -44.31 2.39
N VAL A 634 -17.63 -44.76 1.70
CA VAL A 634 -18.89 -43.99 1.45
C VAL A 634 -20.14 -44.74 1.90
N SER A 635 -19.96 -45.89 2.59
CA SER A 635 -21.07 -46.73 3.03
C SER A 635 -22.01 -46.05 4.05
N LYS A 636 -21.55 -44.97 4.71
CA LYS A 636 -22.38 -44.16 5.62
C LYS A 636 -23.10 -42.98 4.96
N PHE A 637 -22.90 -42.74 3.67
CA PHE A 637 -23.55 -41.65 3.01
C PHE A 637 -25.04 -41.83 2.94
N ASN A 638 -25.81 -40.89 3.45
CA ASN A 638 -27.24 -40.78 3.26
C ASN A 638 -27.48 -39.96 1.99
N THR A 639 -28.04 -40.60 0.95
CA THR A 639 -28.25 -39.96 -0.34
C THR A 639 -29.74 -39.69 -0.65
N SER A 640 -30.60 -39.83 0.36
CA SER A 640 -32.08 -39.70 0.17
C SER A 640 -32.54 -38.33 -0.32
N ASN A 641 -31.75 -37.25 -0.06
CA ASN A 641 -32.03 -35.90 -0.54
C ASN A 641 -31.26 -35.53 -1.82
N VAL A 642 -30.39 -36.43 -2.33
CA VAL A 642 -29.55 -36.12 -3.49
C VAL A 642 -30.38 -36.22 -4.79
N THR A 643 -30.28 -35.20 -5.61
CA THR A 643 -30.92 -35.16 -6.93
C THR A 643 -29.95 -35.33 -8.10
N ASN A 644 -28.65 -35.08 -7.90
CA ASN A 644 -27.63 -35.18 -8.92
C ASN A 644 -26.36 -35.87 -8.39
N MET A 645 -26.02 -37.04 -8.97
CA MET A 645 -24.78 -37.79 -8.73
C MET A 645 -23.93 -37.96 -10.00
N SER A 646 -24.19 -37.18 -11.05
CA SER A 646 -23.47 -37.34 -12.31
C SER A 646 -21.97 -37.25 -12.10
N TYR A 647 -21.23 -38.18 -12.73
CA TYR A 647 -19.77 -38.24 -12.73
C TYR A 647 -19.11 -38.39 -11.35
N MET A 648 -19.86 -38.78 -10.28
CA MET A 648 -19.35 -38.76 -8.89
C MET A 648 -18.05 -39.55 -8.73
N PHE A 649 -17.92 -40.72 -9.38
CA PHE A 649 -16.71 -41.56 -9.37
C PHE A 649 -16.03 -41.66 -10.73
N ASP A 650 -16.40 -40.80 -11.72
CA ASP A 650 -15.80 -40.82 -13.05
C ASP A 650 -14.26 -40.71 -12.97
N GLY A 651 -13.54 -41.64 -13.62
CA GLY A 651 -12.09 -41.64 -13.67
C GLY A 651 -11.38 -42.06 -12.39
N CYS A 652 -12.06 -42.67 -11.41
CA CYS A 652 -11.43 -43.34 -10.26
C CYS A 652 -10.74 -44.64 -10.70
N LYS A 653 -9.64 -44.53 -11.43
CA LYS A 653 -9.00 -45.63 -12.19
C LYS A 653 -8.46 -46.76 -11.31
N ALA A 654 -7.97 -46.42 -10.10
CA ALA A 654 -7.34 -47.36 -9.17
C ALA A 654 -8.32 -47.98 -8.16
N LEU A 655 -9.58 -47.50 -8.11
CA LEU A 655 -10.58 -47.97 -7.16
C LEU A 655 -10.96 -49.43 -7.47
N THR A 656 -10.68 -50.33 -6.51
CA THR A 656 -10.89 -51.77 -6.71
C THR A 656 -12.23 -52.26 -6.16
N THR A 657 -12.72 -51.64 -5.09
CA THR A 657 -13.97 -51.94 -4.43
C THR A 657 -14.70 -50.66 -4.05
N LEU A 658 -16.02 -50.68 -4.06
CA LEU A 658 -16.84 -49.54 -3.67
C LEU A 658 -18.14 -50.06 -3.01
N ASP A 659 -18.36 -49.75 -1.73
CA ASP A 659 -19.60 -50.09 -1.02
C ASP A 659 -20.59 -48.94 -1.09
N ILE A 660 -21.64 -49.14 -1.85
CA ILE A 660 -22.75 -48.19 -2.08
C ILE A 660 -24.08 -48.80 -1.66
N SER A 661 -24.05 -49.83 -0.79
CA SER A 661 -25.24 -50.57 -0.35
C SER A 661 -26.32 -49.70 0.32
N ASN A 662 -25.93 -48.55 0.91
CA ASN A 662 -26.81 -47.58 1.56
C ASN A 662 -27.26 -46.41 0.65
N PHE A 663 -26.87 -46.41 -0.63
CA PHE A 663 -27.28 -45.29 -1.51
C PHE A 663 -28.78 -45.39 -1.85
N ASP A 664 -29.55 -44.43 -1.42
CA ASP A 664 -30.94 -44.20 -1.91
C ASP A 664 -30.89 -43.32 -3.16
N THR A 665 -31.37 -43.87 -4.27
CA THR A 665 -31.38 -43.19 -5.56
C THR A 665 -32.76 -42.75 -6.00
N SER A 666 -33.76 -42.87 -5.10
CA SER A 666 -35.17 -42.62 -5.42
C SER A 666 -35.47 -41.18 -5.91
N ASN A 667 -34.72 -40.20 -5.45
CA ASN A 667 -34.85 -38.79 -5.83
C ASN A 667 -33.89 -38.33 -6.94
N ILE A 668 -33.04 -39.24 -7.44
CA ILE A 668 -32.01 -38.86 -8.41
C ILE A 668 -32.60 -38.84 -9.83
N THR A 669 -32.29 -37.77 -10.55
CA THR A 669 -32.69 -37.58 -11.96
C THR A 669 -31.54 -37.79 -12.93
N ASN A 670 -30.27 -37.62 -12.47
CA ASN A 670 -29.07 -37.71 -13.32
C ASN A 670 -27.95 -38.51 -12.63
N ILE A 671 -27.60 -39.64 -13.26
CA ILE A 671 -26.46 -40.52 -12.88
C ILE A 671 -25.49 -40.74 -14.08
N ALA A 672 -25.48 -39.80 -15.03
CA ALA A 672 -24.60 -39.87 -16.16
C ALA A 672 -23.12 -40.00 -15.69
N GLY A 673 -22.39 -40.94 -16.29
CA GLY A 673 -20.97 -41.17 -16.00
C GLY A 673 -20.63 -41.55 -14.55
N LEU A 674 -21.61 -41.97 -13.73
CA LEU A 674 -21.43 -42.19 -12.28
C LEU A 674 -20.20 -43.02 -11.95
N PHE A 675 -19.94 -44.12 -12.66
CA PHE A 675 -18.80 -45.03 -12.54
C PHE A 675 -17.89 -45.02 -13.78
N SER A 676 -18.08 -44.09 -14.69
CA SER A 676 -17.27 -44.00 -15.92
C SER A 676 -15.78 -44.05 -15.59
N GLY A 677 -15.00 -44.84 -16.33
CA GLY A 677 -13.55 -44.93 -16.15
C GLY A 677 -13.04 -45.56 -14.86
N CYS A 678 -13.88 -46.24 -14.08
CA CYS A 678 -13.48 -47.05 -12.92
C CYS A 678 -12.83 -48.36 -13.39
N LYS A 679 -11.61 -48.25 -13.92
CA LYS A 679 -10.93 -49.32 -14.70
C LYS A 679 -10.54 -50.53 -13.87
N ALA A 680 -10.28 -50.39 -12.57
CA ALA A 680 -9.87 -51.47 -11.68
C ALA A 680 -11.05 -52.10 -10.91
N LEU A 681 -12.24 -51.52 -10.98
CA LEU A 681 -13.42 -51.98 -10.26
C LEU A 681 -13.83 -53.36 -10.81
N ALA A 682 -13.67 -54.42 -10.00
CA ALA A 682 -13.90 -55.80 -10.42
C ALA A 682 -15.35 -56.26 -10.20
N THR A 683 -15.99 -55.75 -9.14
CA THR A 683 -17.37 -56.04 -8.74
C THR A 683 -18.03 -54.72 -8.34
N LEU A 684 -19.33 -54.62 -8.63
CA LEU A 684 -20.15 -53.50 -8.20
C LEU A 684 -21.60 -53.97 -8.02
N ASP A 685 -22.14 -53.77 -6.81
CA ASP A 685 -23.53 -54.04 -6.50
C ASP A 685 -24.35 -52.78 -6.62
N VAL A 686 -25.31 -52.76 -7.51
CA VAL A 686 -26.29 -51.69 -7.76
C VAL A 686 -27.72 -52.18 -7.55
N SER A 687 -27.91 -53.29 -6.84
CA SER A 687 -29.21 -53.92 -6.62
C SER A 687 -30.20 -53.06 -5.82
N ASN A 688 -29.66 -52.10 -5.04
CA ASN A 688 -30.42 -51.12 -4.26
C ASN A 688 -30.88 -49.89 -5.07
N PHE A 689 -30.40 -49.71 -6.33
CA PHE A 689 -30.68 -48.51 -7.10
C PHE A 689 -32.15 -48.49 -7.58
N ASN A 690 -32.90 -47.46 -7.18
CA ASN A 690 -34.18 -47.12 -7.75
C ASN A 690 -33.95 -46.08 -8.86
N THR A 691 -34.16 -46.50 -10.12
CA THR A 691 -33.92 -45.63 -11.28
C THR A 691 -35.20 -45.10 -11.92
N SER A 692 -36.36 -45.20 -11.24
CA SER A 692 -37.62 -44.80 -11.79
C SER A 692 -37.74 -43.32 -12.19
N ASN A 693 -36.99 -42.43 -11.49
CA ASN A 693 -36.95 -40.99 -11.74
C ASN A 693 -35.78 -40.57 -12.60
N VAL A 694 -34.87 -41.51 -12.94
CA VAL A 694 -33.65 -41.17 -13.70
C VAL A 694 -33.96 -40.94 -15.16
N THR A 695 -33.51 -39.81 -15.69
CA THR A 695 -33.67 -39.45 -17.12
C THR A 695 -32.33 -39.54 -17.88
N ASN A 696 -31.19 -39.58 -17.20
CA ASN A 696 -29.90 -39.64 -17.85
C ASN A 696 -28.97 -40.65 -17.14
N MET A 697 -28.63 -41.74 -17.85
CA MET A 697 -27.69 -42.81 -17.49
C MET A 697 -26.52 -42.87 -18.48
N SER A 698 -26.36 -41.86 -19.36
CA SER A 698 -25.31 -41.89 -20.42
C SER A 698 -23.93 -42.13 -19.81
N SER A 699 -23.16 -43.01 -20.45
CA SER A 699 -21.80 -43.37 -20.03
C SER A 699 -21.62 -43.89 -18.59
N MET A 700 -22.70 -44.34 -17.91
CA MET A 700 -22.69 -44.69 -16.48
C MET A 700 -21.60 -45.67 -16.12
N PHE A 701 -21.39 -46.72 -16.93
CA PHE A 701 -20.34 -47.74 -16.76
C PHE A 701 -19.27 -47.72 -17.88
N TYR A 702 -19.15 -46.59 -18.60
CA TYR A 702 -18.19 -46.43 -19.68
C TYR A 702 -16.76 -46.75 -19.21
N ASN A 703 -16.01 -47.62 -19.94
CA ASN A 703 -14.64 -48.03 -19.58
C ASN A 703 -14.48 -48.68 -18.18
N CYS A 704 -15.52 -49.34 -17.62
CA CYS A 704 -15.35 -50.20 -16.45
C CYS A 704 -14.72 -51.56 -16.86
N ASN A 705 -13.44 -51.49 -17.23
CA ASN A 705 -12.79 -52.59 -18.00
C ASN A 705 -12.66 -53.91 -17.20
N SER A 706 -12.64 -53.86 -15.86
CA SER A 706 -12.44 -55.04 -15.00
C SER A 706 -13.73 -55.64 -14.45
N LEU A 707 -14.90 -55.02 -14.70
CA LEU A 707 -16.16 -55.60 -14.30
C LEU A 707 -16.45 -56.86 -15.10
N SER A 708 -16.60 -58.03 -14.39
CA SER A 708 -16.92 -59.31 -15.02
C SER A 708 -18.42 -59.54 -15.13
N SER A 709 -19.20 -58.95 -14.27
CA SER A 709 -20.68 -59.04 -14.29
C SER A 709 -21.29 -57.76 -13.73
N LEU A 710 -22.55 -57.50 -14.14
CA LEU A 710 -23.32 -56.37 -13.67
C LEU A 710 -24.82 -56.75 -13.67
N ASP A 711 -25.49 -56.59 -12.52
CA ASP A 711 -26.94 -56.84 -12.43
C ASP A 711 -27.74 -55.54 -12.49
N LEU A 712 -28.48 -55.35 -13.55
CA LEU A 712 -29.38 -54.21 -13.81
C LEU A 712 -30.85 -54.63 -13.76
N THR A 713 -31.19 -55.77 -13.18
CA THR A 713 -32.59 -56.29 -13.13
C THR A 713 -33.54 -55.38 -12.37
N LYS A 714 -33.02 -54.52 -11.47
CA LYS A 714 -33.81 -53.51 -10.72
C LYS A 714 -33.90 -52.17 -11.44
N PHE A 715 -33.16 -51.98 -12.53
CA PHE A 715 -33.21 -50.74 -13.29
C PHE A 715 -34.50 -50.60 -14.08
N THR A 716 -35.09 -49.42 -14.05
CA THR A 716 -36.27 -49.05 -14.86
C THR A 716 -35.77 -48.34 -16.14
N PHE A 717 -36.08 -48.95 -17.28
CA PHE A 717 -35.79 -48.37 -18.59
C PHE A 717 -37.13 -47.97 -19.24
N ASN A 718 -37.34 -46.67 -19.38
CA ASN A 718 -38.52 -46.14 -20.06
C ASN A 718 -38.08 -45.33 -21.31
N GLY A 719 -39.00 -45.05 -22.23
CA GLY A 719 -38.67 -44.48 -23.53
C GLY A 719 -38.03 -43.09 -23.55
N THR A 720 -37.74 -42.49 -22.39
CA THR A 720 -37.16 -41.15 -22.25
C THR A 720 -35.74 -41.16 -21.67
N VAL A 721 -35.25 -42.30 -21.16
CA VAL A 721 -33.96 -42.39 -20.45
C VAL A 721 -32.82 -42.39 -21.48
N ASN A 722 -31.86 -41.47 -21.32
CA ASN A 722 -30.66 -41.46 -22.14
C ASN A 722 -29.64 -42.50 -21.65
N CYS A 723 -29.42 -43.57 -22.45
CA CYS A 723 -28.42 -44.62 -22.17
C CYS A 723 -27.21 -44.59 -23.12
N LYS A 724 -26.96 -43.48 -23.82
CA LYS A 724 -25.85 -43.39 -24.78
C LYS A 724 -24.50 -43.77 -24.15
N ASN A 725 -23.77 -44.69 -24.77
CA ASN A 725 -22.46 -45.23 -24.33
C ASN A 725 -22.48 -45.82 -22.92
N MET A 726 -23.64 -46.15 -22.35
CA MET A 726 -23.78 -46.59 -20.94
C MET A 726 -22.89 -47.79 -20.61
N LEU A 727 -22.76 -48.76 -21.52
CA LEU A 727 -22.01 -50.00 -21.33
C LEU A 727 -20.73 -50.09 -22.21
N SER A 728 -20.35 -48.99 -22.87
CA SER A 728 -19.17 -49.01 -23.79
C SER A 728 -17.91 -49.44 -23.05
N SER A 729 -17.25 -50.46 -23.58
CA SER A 729 -16.00 -51.03 -23.07
C SER A 729 -16.04 -51.60 -21.64
N ILE A 730 -17.24 -51.94 -21.14
CA ILE A 730 -17.39 -52.68 -19.88
C ILE A 730 -16.79 -54.07 -20.02
N GLY A 731 -16.06 -54.57 -19.03
CA GLY A 731 -15.47 -55.93 -19.01
C GLY A 731 -14.44 -56.19 -20.11
N SER A 732 -13.89 -55.17 -20.76
CA SER A 732 -12.96 -55.33 -21.91
C SER A 732 -11.65 -56.00 -21.54
N LYS A 733 -11.31 -56.23 -20.27
CA LYS A 733 -10.20 -57.02 -19.79
C LYS A 733 -10.52 -58.52 -19.69
N HIS A 734 -11.76 -58.92 -19.77
CA HIS A 734 -12.15 -60.31 -19.75
C HIS A 734 -12.26 -60.86 -21.18
N PRO A 735 -11.80 -62.10 -21.44
CA PRO A 735 -11.81 -62.64 -22.79
C PRO A 735 -13.22 -62.71 -23.41
N ASP A 736 -14.23 -63.06 -22.58
CA ASP A 736 -15.62 -63.19 -23.00
C ASP A 736 -16.46 -61.93 -22.77
N GLY A 737 -15.79 -60.79 -22.30
CA GLY A 737 -16.45 -59.55 -21.90
C GLY A 737 -17.22 -59.69 -20.59
N ALA A 738 -18.04 -58.67 -20.24
CA ALA A 738 -18.88 -58.68 -19.06
C ALA A 738 -20.23 -59.31 -19.36
N ILE A 739 -20.83 -59.97 -18.34
CA ILE A 739 -22.24 -60.42 -18.40
C ILE A 739 -23.09 -59.35 -17.72
N VAL A 740 -24.04 -58.80 -18.45
CA VAL A 740 -25.01 -57.79 -17.95
C VAL A 740 -26.41 -58.39 -17.85
N TYR A 741 -26.89 -58.59 -16.64
CA TYR A 741 -28.20 -59.14 -16.39
C TYR A 741 -29.25 -58.00 -16.40
N VAL A 742 -30.35 -58.23 -17.10
CA VAL A 742 -31.46 -57.26 -17.26
C VAL A 742 -32.82 -58.02 -17.23
N THR A 743 -33.91 -57.29 -17.01
CA THR A 743 -35.26 -57.79 -17.25
C THR A 743 -35.53 -57.91 -18.75
N GLN A 744 -36.58 -58.61 -19.18
CA GLN A 744 -37.00 -58.65 -20.59
C GLN A 744 -37.28 -57.24 -21.13
N THR A 745 -38.04 -56.43 -20.39
CA THR A 745 -38.29 -55.02 -20.75
C THR A 745 -37.00 -54.22 -20.90
N GLY A 746 -36.03 -54.40 -19.99
CA GLY A 746 -34.70 -53.76 -20.05
C GLY A 746 -33.91 -54.20 -21.28
N TYR A 747 -33.94 -55.50 -21.61
CA TYR A 747 -33.30 -56.04 -22.80
C TYR A 747 -33.88 -55.41 -24.08
N ASP A 748 -35.18 -55.41 -24.20
CA ASP A 748 -35.88 -54.87 -25.38
C ASP A 748 -35.57 -53.37 -25.55
N TYR A 749 -35.51 -52.60 -24.46
CA TYR A 749 -35.15 -51.20 -24.50
C TYR A 749 -33.67 -50.98 -24.87
N LEU A 750 -32.73 -51.61 -24.16
CA LEU A 750 -31.32 -51.39 -24.31
C LEU A 750 -30.79 -51.79 -25.69
N THR A 751 -31.37 -52.83 -26.33
CA THR A 751 -31.02 -53.23 -27.69
C THR A 751 -31.36 -52.20 -28.76
N THR A 752 -32.26 -51.27 -28.48
CA THR A 752 -32.58 -50.13 -29.35
C THR A 752 -31.65 -48.92 -29.16
N GLN A 753 -30.81 -48.94 -28.11
CA GLN A 753 -30.00 -47.80 -27.73
C GLN A 753 -28.55 -47.89 -28.28
N SER A 754 -27.89 -46.72 -28.41
CA SER A 754 -26.47 -46.62 -28.76
C SER A 754 -25.62 -46.81 -27.52
N LEU A 755 -25.36 -48.03 -27.09
CA LEU A 755 -24.65 -48.37 -25.85
C LEU A 755 -23.12 -48.27 -25.96
N GLY A 756 -22.56 -47.95 -27.17
CA GLY A 756 -21.15 -47.82 -27.43
C GLY A 756 -20.45 -49.13 -27.85
N THR A 757 -19.14 -49.23 -27.65
CA THR A 757 -18.34 -50.43 -28.05
C THR A 757 -18.80 -51.63 -27.24
N GLN A 758 -19.21 -52.67 -27.94
CA GLN A 758 -19.72 -53.90 -27.31
C GLN A 758 -18.56 -54.82 -26.86
N THR A 759 -18.42 -54.94 -25.55
CA THR A 759 -17.51 -55.83 -24.82
C THR A 759 -18.28 -56.52 -23.70
N TYR A 760 -19.57 -56.84 -23.96
CA TYR A 760 -20.51 -57.38 -22.98
C TYR A 760 -21.56 -58.23 -23.69
N THR A 761 -22.19 -59.10 -22.90
CA THR A 761 -23.34 -59.89 -23.29
C THR A 761 -24.53 -59.45 -22.43
N LEU A 762 -25.65 -59.02 -23.06
CA LEU A 762 -26.91 -58.80 -22.36
C LEU A 762 -27.57 -60.17 -22.15
N THR A 763 -27.90 -60.45 -20.90
CA THR A 763 -28.56 -61.69 -20.47
C THR A 763 -29.88 -61.39 -19.75
N VAL A 764 -30.99 -61.95 -20.27
CA VAL A 764 -32.26 -61.82 -19.60
C VAL A 764 -32.27 -62.75 -18.39
N SER A 765 -32.46 -62.17 -17.19
CA SER A 765 -32.61 -62.93 -15.96
C SER A 765 -34.09 -63.09 -15.63
N ASN A 766 -34.54 -64.37 -15.54
CA ASN A 766 -35.92 -64.72 -15.16
C ASN A 766 -36.15 -64.68 -13.62
N THR A 767 -35.17 -64.19 -12.85
CA THR A 767 -35.31 -64.03 -11.39
C THR A 767 -36.00 -62.70 -11.06
N GLY A 768 -37.26 -62.60 -11.44
CA GLY A 768 -38.17 -61.50 -11.11
C GLY A 768 -39.41 -62.09 -10.46
N ALA A 769 -39.28 -62.46 -9.18
CA ALA A 769 -40.44 -62.69 -8.33
C ALA A 769 -40.08 -62.20 -6.94
#